data_f4651e8c48f7fdf6a768a51a2383f8dd
#
_entry.id   f4651e8c48f7fdf6a768a51a2383f8dd
#
_cell.length_a   1.000
_cell.length_b   1.000
_cell.length_c   1.000
_cell.angle_alpha   90.00
_cell.angle_beta   90.00
_cell.angle_gamma   90.00
#
_symmetry.space_group_name_H-M   'P 1'
#
loop_
_entity.id
_entity.type
_entity.pdbx_description
1 polymer ?
#
loop_
_entity_poly.entity_id
_entity_poly.type
_entity_poly.pdbx_seq_one_letter_code
_entity_poly.pdbx_strand_id
1 'polypeptide(L)'
;MARSHPLSMYRNIGIMAHIDAGKTTTTERILYYTGKSYKIGEVHDGAATMDWMEQEQERGITITSAATTCFWNDHRINIIDTPGHVDFTIEVERSLRVLDGAVACFDGVAGVEPQSETVWRQADKYGVPRMCFINKLDRTGANFKYCVQSIIDRLGAKPAVLYIPIGLEADLKGLVDLVENRAIIWKDEALGAEFFYEEIPADLADEAAIYRSELIELVIDQDDDAMEAYLDGKEPDVATLKACIRKGTLNQSFVPVCCGSAFKNKGVQPLLDAVVDYLPSPLDIPDVQGVKMDSDEKDSRPPTDEAPFSALAFKVMNDPFVGSLTFIRIYSGTLTKGTYLNSVKDKKEKVGRMLEMHANDRKDVDEAFCGDIIALAGMKETTTGDTLCAERQPIVLERMEFPDPVIELSVEPKTKADQERMGVALHRLSAEDPSFRVSTDHESGQTIIKGMGELHLDIIVDRMRREFKVEANVGAPQVAYREYLAKPVDIDYTHKKQSGGTGQFGRVKIKVNPGERGSGFVFKDEIKGGNIPKEYIPAIEKGIRETAESGSLIGFPIIDFEVLLYDGAYHDVDSSALAFEIAGRGAMREVAQKAGIKLLEPIMKVEVVTPEDYLGDVIGDMNSRRGQIQGTDTRGNAQAVEAMVPLANMFGYVNQLRSFTQGRANYSMFFSHYDEVPANVATEIKEKLA
;
A
#
# COMPACT_ATOMS: atom_id res chain seq x y z
N MET A 1 32.84 2.37 -10.36
CA MET A 1 33.40 3.32 -9.35
C MET A 1 33.16 2.73 -7.97
N ALA A 2 33.95 3.11 -6.93
CA ALA A 2 33.60 2.69 -5.57
C ALA A 2 32.33 3.44 -5.12
N ARG A 3 31.47 2.79 -4.32
CA ARG A 3 30.28 3.43 -3.77
C ARG A 3 30.66 4.65 -2.91
N SER A 4 29.83 5.66 -2.89
CA SER A 4 30.10 6.94 -2.20
C SER A 4 30.05 6.81 -0.67
N HIS A 5 29.19 5.91 -0.15
CA HIS A 5 29.00 5.67 1.27
C HIS A 5 28.95 4.17 1.53
N PRO A 6 29.49 3.66 2.65
CA PRO A 6 29.33 2.25 3.01
C PRO A 6 27.87 1.93 3.27
N LEU A 7 27.46 0.67 3.02
CA LEU A 7 26.07 0.25 3.12
C LEU A 7 25.47 0.42 4.54
N SER A 8 26.30 0.34 5.58
CA SER A 8 25.94 0.64 6.97
C SER A 8 25.46 2.09 7.19
N MET A 9 25.86 3.01 6.32
CA MET A 9 25.47 4.43 6.36
C MET A 9 24.27 4.74 5.43
N TYR A 10 23.57 3.73 4.94
CA TYR A 10 22.33 3.91 4.18
C TYR A 10 21.14 3.86 5.11
N ARG A 11 20.12 4.68 4.81
CA ARG A 11 18.78 4.62 5.42
C ARG A 11 17.75 4.72 4.31
N ASN A 12 17.00 3.64 4.09
CA ASN A 12 15.88 3.62 3.13
C ASN A 12 14.60 3.71 3.94
N ILE A 13 14.03 4.90 4.00
CA ILE A 13 12.92 5.19 4.89
C ILE A 13 11.67 5.63 4.13
N GLY A 14 10.51 5.29 4.67
CA GLY A 14 9.23 5.85 4.27
C GLY A 14 8.70 6.83 5.29
N ILE A 15 8.04 7.88 4.83
CA ILE A 15 7.26 8.75 5.69
C ILE A 15 5.79 8.42 5.48
N MET A 16 5.16 7.90 6.53
CA MET A 16 3.77 7.48 6.54
C MET A 16 2.96 8.32 7.53
N ALA A 17 1.75 8.67 7.15
CA ALA A 17 0.89 9.51 7.99
C ALA A 17 -0.58 9.43 7.54
N HIS A 18 -1.48 9.81 8.43
CA HIS A 18 -2.84 10.17 8.05
C HIS A 18 -2.85 11.43 7.15
N ILE A 19 -3.94 11.61 6.39
CA ILE A 19 -4.18 12.84 5.62
C ILE A 19 -4.07 14.04 6.57
N ASP A 20 -3.42 15.08 6.10
CA ASP A 20 -3.20 16.32 6.87
C ASP A 20 -2.37 16.18 8.16
N ALA A 21 -1.77 15.03 8.51
CA ALA A 21 -0.86 14.95 9.67
C ALA A 21 0.48 15.68 9.45
N GLY A 22 0.70 16.22 8.25
CA GLY A 22 1.87 17.03 7.91
C GLY A 22 3.03 16.23 7.33
N LYS A 23 2.74 15.11 6.67
CA LYS A 23 3.70 14.25 5.98
C LYS A 23 4.55 15.04 4.98
N THR A 24 3.92 15.64 3.95
CA THR A 24 4.61 16.41 2.91
C THR A 24 5.39 17.59 3.51
N THR A 25 4.81 18.29 4.49
CA THR A 25 5.52 19.36 5.19
C THR A 25 6.78 18.85 5.88
N THR A 26 6.72 17.69 6.54
CA THR A 26 7.89 17.08 7.18
C THR A 26 8.95 16.70 6.15
N THR A 27 8.56 16.09 5.03
CA THR A 27 9.47 15.73 3.93
C THR A 27 10.13 16.96 3.32
N GLU A 28 9.38 18.03 3.06
CA GLU A 28 9.91 19.30 2.53
C GLU A 28 10.93 19.93 3.48
N ARG A 29 10.69 19.88 4.80
CA ARG A 29 11.68 20.36 5.79
C ARG A 29 12.94 19.51 5.83
N ILE A 30 12.80 18.18 5.71
CA ILE A 30 13.95 17.29 5.58
C ILE A 30 14.79 17.67 4.34
N LEU A 31 14.16 17.87 3.20
CA LEU A 31 14.84 18.27 1.96
C LEU A 31 15.52 19.64 2.09
N TYR A 32 14.90 20.58 2.78
CA TYR A 32 15.48 21.90 3.04
C TYR A 32 16.74 21.81 3.93
N TYR A 33 16.66 21.11 5.08
CA TYR A 33 17.80 21.02 6.00
C TYR A 33 18.94 20.15 5.45
N THR A 34 18.66 19.22 4.55
CA THR A 34 19.70 18.44 3.86
C THR A 34 20.26 19.14 2.62
N GLY A 35 19.86 20.39 2.37
CA GLY A 35 20.38 21.23 1.27
C GLY A 35 19.93 20.80 -0.13
N LYS A 36 18.86 19.98 -0.22
CA LYS A 36 18.29 19.53 -1.51
C LYS A 36 17.27 20.50 -2.08
N SER A 37 16.63 21.31 -1.24
CA SER A 37 15.77 22.42 -1.65
C SER A 37 16.34 23.75 -1.17
N TYR A 38 16.35 24.76 -2.04
CA TYR A 38 16.78 26.12 -1.69
C TYR A 38 15.65 26.97 -1.09
N LYS A 39 14.41 26.51 -1.22
CA LYS A 39 13.22 27.16 -0.67
C LYS A 39 12.43 26.15 0.13
N ILE A 40 11.80 26.62 1.19
CA ILE A 40 10.82 25.86 1.92
C ILE A 40 9.57 25.80 1.06
N GLY A 41 9.21 24.61 0.54
CA GLY A 41 7.96 24.38 -0.17
C GLY A 41 6.80 24.36 0.83
N GLU A 42 5.81 25.23 0.63
CA GLU A 42 4.56 25.20 1.40
C GLU A 42 3.48 24.46 0.63
N VAL A 43 2.87 23.46 1.27
CA VAL A 43 1.82 22.63 0.66
C VAL A 43 0.60 23.48 0.27
N HIS A 44 0.22 24.44 1.12
CA HIS A 44 -0.92 25.34 0.88
C HIS A 44 -0.73 26.28 -0.31
N ASP A 45 0.51 26.56 -0.69
CA ASP A 45 0.85 27.41 -1.83
C ASP A 45 1.08 26.61 -3.13
N GLY A 46 0.91 25.27 -3.09
CA GLY A 46 1.19 24.38 -4.21
C GLY A 46 2.67 24.34 -4.61
N ALA A 47 3.56 24.71 -3.68
CA ALA A 47 5.01 24.85 -3.92
C ALA A 47 5.82 23.63 -3.41
N ALA A 48 5.16 22.56 -2.95
CA ALA A 48 5.82 21.36 -2.44
C ALA A 48 6.53 20.61 -3.57
N THR A 49 7.80 20.27 -3.37
CA THR A 49 8.65 19.63 -4.38
C THR A 49 8.28 18.16 -4.59
N MET A 50 7.78 17.50 -3.54
CA MET A 50 7.41 16.08 -3.58
C MET A 50 6.03 15.84 -4.17
N ASP A 51 5.11 16.81 -4.06
CA ASP A 51 3.79 16.76 -4.71
C ASP A 51 3.92 17.34 -6.13
N TRP A 52 4.42 16.54 -7.06
CA TRP A 52 4.76 16.98 -8.42
C TRP A 52 3.56 16.99 -9.38
N MET A 53 2.48 16.28 -9.05
CA MET A 53 1.26 16.28 -9.87
C MET A 53 0.40 17.50 -9.57
N GLU A 54 -0.18 18.10 -10.62
CA GLU A 54 -1.14 19.20 -10.43
C GLU A 54 -2.30 18.82 -9.50
N GLN A 55 -2.78 17.57 -9.58
CA GLN A 55 -3.86 17.06 -8.74
C GLN A 55 -3.45 16.97 -7.25
N GLU A 56 -2.20 16.62 -6.97
CA GLU A 56 -1.66 16.61 -5.60
C GLU A 56 -1.64 18.03 -5.02
N GLN A 57 -1.15 18.98 -5.80
CA GLN A 57 -1.07 20.40 -5.40
C GLN A 57 -2.46 21.04 -5.22
N GLU A 58 -3.41 20.78 -6.16
CA GLU A 58 -4.77 21.31 -6.09
C GLU A 58 -5.57 20.73 -4.91
N ARG A 59 -5.37 19.46 -4.59
CA ARG A 59 -6.12 18.73 -3.54
C ARG A 59 -5.43 18.75 -2.18
N GLY A 60 -4.13 19.08 -2.13
CA GLY A 60 -3.32 19.05 -0.92
C GLY A 60 -3.07 17.64 -0.37
N ILE A 61 -3.14 16.61 -1.23
CA ILE A 61 -2.93 15.21 -0.85
C ILE A 61 -1.88 14.56 -1.74
N THR A 62 -1.03 13.70 -1.17
CA THR A 62 -0.12 12.86 -1.95
C THR A 62 -0.90 11.71 -2.57
N ILE A 63 -0.83 11.56 -3.87
CA ILE A 63 -1.50 10.53 -4.66
C ILE A 63 -0.52 9.42 -5.02
N THR A 64 0.67 9.81 -5.47
CA THR A 64 1.72 8.87 -5.89
C THR A 64 2.93 8.97 -4.98
N SER A 65 3.55 7.82 -4.67
CA SER A 65 4.81 7.83 -3.92
C SER A 65 5.92 8.50 -4.73
N ALA A 66 6.67 9.40 -4.11
CA ALA A 66 7.85 10.02 -4.68
C ALA A 66 9.11 9.53 -3.96
N ALA A 67 10.17 9.26 -4.70
CA ALA A 67 11.44 8.82 -4.14
C ALA A 67 12.50 9.91 -4.32
N THR A 68 13.24 10.21 -3.25
CA THR A 68 14.33 11.19 -3.29
C THR A 68 15.49 10.74 -2.42
N THR A 69 16.69 11.22 -2.75
CA THR A 69 17.91 10.94 -1.98
C THR A 69 18.45 12.22 -1.37
N CYS A 70 18.73 12.19 -0.08
CA CYS A 70 19.39 13.26 0.65
C CYS A 70 20.52 12.73 1.53
N PHE A 71 21.27 13.66 2.18
CA PHE A 71 22.42 13.31 3.01
C PHE A 71 22.36 14.04 4.35
N TRP A 72 22.62 13.31 5.44
CA TRP A 72 22.67 13.86 6.79
C TRP A 72 23.71 13.11 7.63
N ASN A 73 24.57 13.84 8.35
CA ASN A 73 25.61 13.25 9.19
C ASN A 73 26.36 12.08 8.52
N ASP A 74 26.90 12.33 7.32
CA ASP A 74 27.60 11.35 6.47
C ASP A 74 26.78 10.11 6.06
N HIS A 75 25.46 10.11 6.30
CA HIS A 75 24.55 9.06 5.86
C HIS A 75 23.83 9.44 4.59
N ARG A 76 23.63 8.45 3.74
CA ARG A 76 22.74 8.53 2.59
C ARG A 76 21.34 8.10 3.00
N ILE A 77 20.39 8.98 2.87
CA ILE A 77 18.99 8.73 3.21
C ILE A 77 18.17 8.74 1.92
N ASN A 78 17.59 7.60 1.56
CA ASN A 78 16.60 7.50 0.51
C ASN A 78 15.22 7.58 1.16
N ILE A 79 14.42 8.56 0.75
CA ILE A 79 13.09 8.80 1.30
C ILE A 79 12.06 8.43 0.24
N ILE A 80 11.09 7.61 0.62
CA ILE A 80 9.89 7.37 -0.16
C ILE A 80 8.72 8.03 0.56
N ASP A 81 8.15 9.04 -0.06
CA ASP A 81 6.94 9.70 0.43
C ASP A 81 5.72 8.87 0.04
N THR A 82 4.94 8.38 1.01
CA THR A 82 3.83 7.46 0.77
C THR A 82 2.49 8.19 0.79
N PRO A 83 1.51 7.83 -0.06
CA PRO A 83 0.16 8.40 0.04
C PRO A 83 -0.47 8.16 1.41
N GLY A 84 -1.28 9.10 1.86
CA GLY A 84 -2.03 8.96 3.11
C GLY A 84 -3.49 8.53 2.92
N HIS A 85 -3.99 8.46 1.68
CA HIS A 85 -5.41 8.17 1.41
C HIS A 85 -5.63 6.68 1.15
N VAL A 86 -6.74 6.16 1.64
CA VAL A 86 -7.09 4.72 1.56
C VAL A 86 -7.27 4.18 0.15
N ASP A 87 -7.73 5.01 -0.79
CA ASP A 87 -7.86 4.59 -2.19
C ASP A 87 -6.50 4.28 -2.84
N PHE A 88 -5.40 4.71 -2.20
CA PHE A 88 -4.02 4.47 -2.62
C PHE A 88 -3.27 3.49 -1.69
N THR A 89 -3.98 2.62 -0.99
CA THR A 89 -3.39 1.60 -0.09
C THR A 89 -2.29 0.80 -0.77
N ILE A 90 -2.44 0.52 -2.07
CA ILE A 90 -1.46 -0.21 -2.85
C ILE A 90 -0.13 0.53 -3.01
N GLU A 91 -0.16 1.87 -3.14
CA GLU A 91 1.06 2.69 -3.17
C GLU A 91 1.81 2.64 -1.84
N VAL A 92 1.06 2.56 -0.73
CA VAL A 92 1.63 2.38 0.61
C VAL A 92 2.28 1.00 0.73
N GLU A 93 1.59 -0.08 0.32
CA GLU A 93 2.13 -1.44 0.38
C GLU A 93 3.40 -1.60 -0.47
N ARG A 94 3.41 -1.05 -1.68
CA ARG A 94 4.59 -1.02 -2.56
C ARG A 94 5.78 -0.34 -1.87
N SER A 95 5.52 0.80 -1.27
CA SER A 95 6.55 1.57 -0.57
C SER A 95 7.09 0.79 0.62
N LEU A 96 6.22 0.28 1.48
CA LEU A 96 6.61 -0.49 2.67
C LEU A 96 7.43 -1.74 2.33
N ARG A 97 7.16 -2.38 1.19
CA ARG A 97 7.88 -3.57 0.75
C ARG A 97 9.37 -3.30 0.44
N VAL A 98 9.70 -2.08 0.05
CA VAL A 98 11.07 -1.71 -0.35
C VAL A 98 11.81 -0.85 0.66
N LEU A 99 11.17 -0.51 1.77
CA LEU A 99 11.76 0.27 2.86
C LEU A 99 12.45 -0.63 3.86
N ASP A 100 13.51 -0.09 4.48
CA ASP A 100 14.19 -0.73 5.59
C ASP A 100 13.62 -0.24 6.93
N GLY A 101 13.14 1.00 6.98
CA GLY A 101 12.51 1.61 8.14
C GLY A 101 11.46 2.66 7.77
N ALA A 102 10.68 3.12 8.73
CA ALA A 102 9.64 4.11 8.51
C ALA A 102 9.56 5.17 9.63
N VAL A 103 9.09 6.36 9.26
CA VAL A 103 8.69 7.43 10.19
C VAL A 103 7.17 7.59 10.11
N ALA A 104 6.48 7.31 11.19
CA ALA A 104 5.04 7.50 11.32
C ALA A 104 4.75 8.89 11.91
N CYS A 105 4.16 9.78 11.11
CA CYS A 105 3.77 11.12 11.56
C CYS A 105 2.34 11.13 12.09
N PHE A 106 2.15 11.66 13.28
CA PHE A 106 0.85 11.82 13.94
C PHE A 106 0.54 13.30 14.15
N ASP A 107 -0.74 13.66 14.07
CA ASP A 107 -1.19 15.01 14.39
C ASP A 107 -1.22 15.20 15.91
N GLY A 108 -0.57 16.26 16.42
CA GLY A 108 -0.46 16.57 17.85
C GLY A 108 -1.79 16.90 18.52
N VAL A 109 -2.85 17.14 17.75
CA VAL A 109 -4.22 17.37 18.25
C VAL A 109 -5.06 16.10 18.18
N ALA A 110 -5.04 15.40 17.04
CA ALA A 110 -5.89 14.23 16.78
C ALA A 110 -5.30 12.92 17.34
N GLY A 111 -3.98 12.83 17.52
CA GLY A 111 -3.29 11.60 17.90
C GLY A 111 -3.30 10.55 16.78
N VAL A 112 -3.50 9.29 17.15
CA VAL A 112 -3.62 8.19 16.18
C VAL A 112 -4.99 8.20 15.53
N GLU A 113 -5.01 8.22 14.20
CA GLU A 113 -6.20 8.24 13.37
C GLU A 113 -6.34 6.92 12.57
N PRO A 114 -7.51 6.57 12.02
CA PRO A 114 -7.77 5.25 11.41
C PRO A 114 -6.83 4.88 10.27
N GLN A 115 -6.46 5.84 9.44
CA GLN A 115 -5.52 5.60 8.35
C GLN A 115 -4.13 5.29 8.90
N SER A 116 -3.73 5.94 9.99
CA SER A 116 -2.49 5.62 10.70
C SER A 116 -2.47 4.17 11.19
N GLU A 117 -3.58 3.68 11.74
CA GLU A 117 -3.70 2.27 12.15
C GLU A 117 -3.55 1.30 10.98
N THR A 118 -4.16 1.63 9.84
CA THR A 118 -4.08 0.78 8.65
C THR A 118 -2.65 0.68 8.13
N VAL A 119 -1.98 1.83 7.96
CA VAL A 119 -0.59 1.86 7.51
C VAL A 119 0.34 1.19 8.54
N TRP A 120 0.05 1.34 9.83
CA TRP A 120 0.78 0.68 10.91
C TRP A 120 0.70 -0.84 10.81
N ARG A 121 -0.51 -1.41 10.60
CA ARG A 121 -0.71 -2.86 10.41
C ARG A 121 -0.03 -3.37 9.15
N GLN A 122 -0.03 -2.58 8.08
CA GLN A 122 0.73 -2.94 6.86
C GLN A 122 2.24 -2.98 7.14
N ALA A 123 2.76 -2.02 7.91
CA ALA A 123 4.16 -2.05 8.33
C ALA A 123 4.47 -3.25 9.24
N ASP A 124 3.53 -3.69 10.11
CA ASP A 124 3.65 -4.94 10.87
C ASP A 124 3.73 -6.17 9.96
N LYS A 125 2.86 -6.24 8.94
CA LYS A 125 2.86 -7.34 7.95
C LYS A 125 4.22 -7.53 7.28
N TYR A 126 4.92 -6.44 6.99
CA TYR A 126 6.24 -6.46 6.35
C TYR A 126 7.41 -6.40 7.34
N GLY A 127 7.14 -6.41 8.64
CA GLY A 127 8.17 -6.35 9.69
C GLY A 127 9.06 -5.11 9.62
N VAL A 128 8.53 -3.96 9.20
CA VAL A 128 9.28 -2.71 9.02
C VAL A 128 9.50 -2.02 10.36
N PRO A 129 10.75 -1.90 10.85
CA PRO A 129 11.09 -1.09 12.03
C PRO A 129 10.69 0.37 11.80
N ARG A 130 10.16 1.01 12.85
CA ARG A 130 9.63 2.37 12.71
C ARG A 130 9.85 3.22 13.93
N MET A 131 9.70 4.52 13.73
CA MET A 131 9.68 5.54 14.78
C MET A 131 8.48 6.46 14.57
N CYS A 132 8.05 7.15 15.62
CA CYS A 132 6.93 8.07 15.62
C CYS A 132 7.44 9.53 15.61
N PHE A 133 6.72 10.40 14.90
CA PHE A 133 6.90 11.84 14.97
C PHE A 133 5.57 12.51 15.26
N ILE A 134 5.37 13.00 16.48
CA ILE A 134 4.20 13.78 16.90
C ILE A 134 4.39 15.20 16.40
N ASN A 135 3.73 15.51 15.31
CA ASN A 135 3.84 16.78 14.57
C ASN A 135 2.76 17.78 14.98
N LYS A 136 2.87 19.03 14.55
CA LYS A 136 1.88 20.09 14.76
C LYS A 136 1.62 20.45 16.24
N LEU A 137 2.61 20.35 17.07
CA LEU A 137 2.53 20.77 18.47
C LEU A 137 2.34 22.28 18.66
N ASP A 138 2.41 23.05 17.58
CA ASP A 138 2.11 24.49 17.49
C ASP A 138 0.62 24.79 17.32
N ARG A 139 -0.24 23.79 17.02
CA ARG A 139 -1.67 23.98 16.83
C ARG A 139 -2.42 24.11 18.16
N THR A 140 -3.47 24.92 18.14
CA THR A 140 -4.41 25.02 19.27
C THR A 140 -5.06 23.68 19.55
N GLY A 141 -5.05 23.23 20.79
CA GLY A 141 -5.54 21.93 21.24
C GLY A 141 -4.49 20.80 21.17
N ALA A 142 -3.25 21.12 20.81
CA ALA A 142 -2.16 20.13 20.79
C ALA A 142 -1.93 19.54 22.20
N ASN A 143 -1.85 18.21 22.29
CA ASN A 143 -1.67 17.48 23.53
C ASN A 143 -0.71 16.30 23.34
N PHE A 144 0.54 16.51 23.71
CA PHE A 144 1.60 15.51 23.57
C PHE A 144 1.29 14.21 24.36
N LYS A 145 0.85 14.33 25.60
CA LYS A 145 0.55 13.15 26.46
C LYS A 145 -0.58 12.30 25.89
N TYR A 146 -1.63 12.95 25.39
CA TYR A 146 -2.73 12.27 24.71
C TYR A 146 -2.24 11.52 23.46
N CYS A 147 -1.38 12.13 22.67
CA CYS A 147 -0.83 11.48 21.46
C CYS A 147 0.01 10.25 21.83
N VAL A 148 0.88 10.33 22.85
CA VAL A 148 1.65 9.18 23.34
C VAL A 148 0.73 8.08 23.86
N GLN A 149 -0.31 8.43 24.62
CA GLN A 149 -1.29 7.47 25.12
C GLN A 149 -2.07 6.80 23.96
N SER A 150 -2.45 7.57 22.94
CA SER A 150 -3.14 7.02 21.75
C SER A 150 -2.29 6.00 20.96
N ILE A 151 -0.96 6.15 20.95
CA ILE A 151 -0.04 5.16 20.37
C ILE A 151 -0.13 3.84 21.15
N ILE A 152 -0.20 3.89 22.47
CA ILE A 152 -0.35 2.70 23.32
C ILE A 152 -1.71 2.04 23.09
N ASP A 153 -2.78 2.80 23.22
CA ASP A 153 -4.15 2.28 23.25
C ASP A 153 -4.62 1.75 21.90
N ARG A 154 -4.21 2.41 20.82
CA ARG A 154 -4.73 2.11 19.46
C ARG A 154 -3.79 1.26 18.61
N LEU A 155 -2.49 1.41 18.79
CA LEU A 155 -1.49 0.67 18.02
C LEU A 155 -0.90 -0.51 18.82
N GLY A 156 -1.15 -0.59 20.12
CA GLY A 156 -0.56 -1.59 21.01
C GLY A 156 0.97 -1.49 21.11
N ALA A 157 1.53 -0.34 20.73
CA ALA A 157 2.97 -0.13 20.69
C ALA A 157 3.48 0.36 22.07
N LYS A 158 4.75 0.11 22.35
CA LYS A 158 5.44 0.63 23.54
C LYS A 158 6.26 1.87 23.11
N PRO A 159 5.85 3.10 23.46
CA PRO A 159 6.58 4.29 23.05
C PRO A 159 7.84 4.49 23.91
N ALA A 160 9.00 4.58 23.25
CA ALA A 160 10.25 5.05 23.84
C ALA A 160 10.36 6.55 23.55
N VAL A 161 9.92 7.39 24.47
CA VAL A 161 9.89 8.84 24.30
C VAL A 161 11.32 9.38 24.31
N LEU A 162 11.78 9.96 23.21
CA LEU A 162 13.12 10.54 23.09
C LEU A 162 13.13 12.03 23.38
N TYR A 163 12.05 12.73 23.04
CA TYR A 163 11.92 14.17 23.20
C TYR A 163 10.56 14.52 23.80
N ILE A 164 10.54 15.50 24.71
CA ILE A 164 9.32 16.13 25.20
C ILE A 164 9.31 17.62 24.81
N PRO A 165 8.13 18.22 24.54
CA PRO A 165 8.07 19.63 24.11
C PRO A 165 8.31 20.60 25.27
N ILE A 166 8.97 21.72 24.97
CA ILE A 166 9.07 22.88 25.81
C ILE A 166 8.02 23.89 25.37
N GLY A 167 6.88 23.90 26.07
CA GLY A 167 5.68 24.61 25.67
C GLY A 167 4.89 23.88 24.60
N LEU A 168 3.66 24.32 24.36
CA LEU A 168 2.76 23.83 23.34
C LEU A 168 2.05 24.99 22.65
N GLU A 169 1.43 24.76 21.53
CA GLU A 169 0.70 25.77 20.76
C GLU A 169 1.61 26.97 20.38
N ALA A 170 1.16 28.18 20.70
CA ALA A 170 1.93 29.40 20.43
C ALA A 170 3.22 29.50 21.29
N ASP A 171 3.26 28.78 22.41
CA ASP A 171 4.38 28.78 23.34
C ASP A 171 5.43 27.70 23.07
N LEU A 172 5.33 26.95 21.96
CA LEU A 172 6.29 25.93 21.59
C LEU A 172 7.65 26.60 21.27
N LYS A 173 8.61 26.48 22.20
CA LYS A 173 9.96 27.09 22.09
C LYS A 173 11.02 26.08 21.69
N GLY A 174 10.90 24.83 22.09
CA GLY A 174 11.93 23.84 21.92
C GLY A 174 11.52 22.45 22.37
N LEU A 175 12.53 21.61 22.59
CA LEU A 175 12.38 20.23 23.03
C LEU A 175 13.37 19.93 24.15
N VAL A 176 13.02 19.03 25.06
CA VAL A 176 13.98 18.39 25.95
C VAL A 176 14.42 17.08 25.30
N ASP A 177 15.70 16.92 25.08
CA ASP A 177 16.34 15.67 24.67
C ASP A 177 16.58 14.80 25.90
N LEU A 178 15.82 13.72 26.02
CA LEU A 178 15.90 12.81 27.16
C LEU A 178 17.10 11.87 27.11
N VAL A 179 17.69 11.66 25.92
CA VAL A 179 18.88 10.83 25.74
C VAL A 179 20.14 11.58 26.17
N GLU A 180 20.30 12.79 25.71
CA GLU A 180 21.44 13.65 26.03
C GLU A 180 21.20 14.48 27.32
N ASN A 181 19.99 14.47 27.86
CA ASN A 181 19.55 15.16 29.08
C ASN A 181 19.81 16.68 29.02
N ARG A 182 19.33 17.34 27.98
CA ARG A 182 19.49 18.78 27.73
C ARG A 182 18.29 19.35 26.97
N ALA A 183 18.14 20.66 26.97
CA ALA A 183 17.15 21.36 26.17
C ALA A 183 17.71 21.76 24.82
N ILE A 184 16.87 21.76 23.79
CA ILE A 184 17.12 22.24 22.43
C ILE A 184 16.15 23.40 22.19
N ILE A 185 16.68 24.62 21.99
CA ILE A 185 15.88 25.83 21.76
C ILE A 185 16.15 26.38 20.38
N TRP A 186 15.11 26.65 19.61
CA TRP A 186 15.21 27.23 18.27
C TRP A 186 15.10 28.75 18.32
N LYS A 187 15.87 29.42 17.43
CA LYS A 187 15.75 30.88 17.20
C LYS A 187 14.67 31.09 16.12
N ASP A 188 13.62 31.84 16.46
CA ASP A 188 12.49 32.06 15.55
C ASP A 188 12.85 32.82 14.26
N GLU A 189 13.89 33.66 14.32
CA GLU A 189 14.35 34.54 13.21
C GLU A 189 15.10 33.78 12.08
N ALA A 190 15.56 32.54 12.32
CA ALA A 190 16.45 31.80 11.42
C ALA A 190 15.76 30.67 10.63
N LEU A 191 14.45 30.70 10.44
CA LEU A 191 13.68 29.62 9.78
C LEU A 191 14.02 28.22 10.30
N GLY A 192 14.34 28.11 11.61
CA GLY A 192 14.70 26.86 12.26
C GLY A 192 16.11 26.32 11.94
N ALA A 193 16.91 27.04 11.18
CA ALA A 193 18.29 26.63 10.86
C ALA A 193 19.24 26.72 12.07
N GLU A 194 18.97 27.66 12.99
CA GLU A 194 19.79 27.88 14.19
C GLU A 194 19.04 27.43 15.44
N PHE A 195 19.65 26.55 16.20
CA PHE A 195 19.25 26.14 17.52
C PHE A 195 20.45 26.07 18.45
N PHE A 196 20.23 26.08 19.74
CA PHE A 196 21.28 25.99 20.75
C PHE A 196 20.84 25.05 21.88
N TYR A 197 21.82 24.54 22.58
CA TYR A 197 21.60 23.66 23.71
C TYR A 197 21.66 24.45 25.03
N GLU A 198 20.74 24.15 25.92
CA GLU A 198 20.64 24.73 27.26
C GLU A 198 20.39 23.64 28.30
N GLU A 199 20.46 24.03 29.56
CA GLU A 199 19.96 23.20 30.66
C GLU A 199 18.43 23.06 30.57
N ILE A 200 17.91 21.95 31.07
CA ILE A 200 16.45 21.72 31.10
C ILE A 200 15.81 22.80 31.96
N PRO A 201 14.75 23.48 31.48
CA PRO A 201 14.04 24.48 32.28
C PRO A 201 13.57 23.91 33.62
N ALA A 202 13.71 24.69 34.71
CA ALA A 202 13.44 24.23 36.06
C ALA A 202 11.99 23.75 36.26
N ASP A 203 11.04 24.32 35.54
CA ASP A 203 9.63 23.95 35.54
C ASP A 203 9.32 22.60 34.85
N LEU A 204 10.23 22.13 34.00
CA LEU A 204 10.13 20.84 33.32
C LEU A 204 11.10 19.79 33.88
N ALA A 205 11.97 20.13 34.81
CA ALA A 205 13.01 19.24 35.31
C ALA A 205 12.45 17.94 35.91
N ASP A 206 11.41 18.03 36.71
CA ASP A 206 10.77 16.87 37.35
C ASP A 206 10.07 15.98 36.28
N GLU A 207 9.36 16.58 35.34
CA GLU A 207 8.72 15.85 34.23
C GLU A 207 9.74 15.16 33.34
N ALA A 208 10.81 15.86 32.97
CA ALA A 208 11.90 15.31 32.17
C ALA A 208 12.59 14.13 32.89
N ALA A 209 12.79 14.22 34.21
CA ALA A 209 13.36 13.14 35.01
C ALA A 209 12.49 11.89 35.00
N ILE A 210 11.16 12.04 35.11
CA ILE A 210 10.21 10.92 35.03
C ILE A 210 10.30 10.26 33.66
N TYR A 211 10.14 11.00 32.55
CA TYR A 211 10.23 10.45 31.19
C TYR A 211 11.59 9.82 30.91
N ARG A 212 12.69 10.39 31.42
CA ARG A 212 14.02 9.79 31.26
C ARG A 212 14.13 8.46 32.00
N SER A 213 13.61 8.35 33.23
CA SER A 213 13.60 7.10 33.98
C SER A 213 12.79 6.03 33.26
N GLU A 214 11.58 6.37 32.78
CA GLU A 214 10.73 5.48 31.99
C GLU A 214 11.43 5.04 30.69
N LEU A 215 12.13 5.94 30.01
CA LEU A 215 12.91 5.61 28.81
C LEU A 215 14.02 4.61 29.13
N ILE A 216 14.84 4.88 30.17
CA ILE A 216 15.93 3.99 30.57
C ILE A 216 15.39 2.62 30.94
N GLU A 217 14.37 2.55 31.79
CA GLU A 217 13.75 1.29 32.22
C GLU A 217 13.21 0.48 31.03
N LEU A 218 12.62 1.14 30.03
CA LEU A 218 12.09 0.47 28.84
C LEU A 218 13.20 -0.11 27.94
N VAL A 219 14.30 0.64 27.76
CA VAL A 219 15.29 0.28 26.72
C VAL A 219 16.44 -0.56 27.26
N ILE A 220 16.71 -0.51 28.58
CA ILE A 220 17.86 -1.18 29.18
C ILE A 220 17.77 -2.71 29.09
N ASP A 221 16.56 -3.27 28.97
CA ASP A 221 16.31 -4.70 28.75
C ASP A 221 17.00 -5.26 27.48
N GLN A 222 17.51 -4.39 26.62
CA GLN A 222 18.21 -4.79 25.42
C GLN A 222 19.68 -5.17 25.65
N ASP A 223 20.25 -4.90 26.85
CA ASP A 223 21.63 -5.15 27.20
C ASP A 223 21.74 -5.62 28.66
N ASP A 224 22.07 -6.90 28.83
CA ASP A 224 22.11 -7.54 30.16
C ASP A 224 23.15 -6.91 31.09
N ASP A 225 24.32 -6.52 30.57
CA ASP A 225 25.38 -5.90 31.37
C ASP A 225 25.00 -4.50 31.82
N ALA A 226 24.35 -3.74 30.94
CA ALA A 226 23.84 -2.41 31.25
C ALA A 226 22.67 -2.47 32.23
N MET A 227 21.82 -3.48 32.12
CA MET A 227 20.70 -3.73 33.05
C MET A 227 21.22 -4.06 34.45
N GLU A 228 22.21 -4.96 34.58
CA GLU A 228 22.83 -5.28 35.86
C GLU A 228 23.45 -4.04 36.52
N ALA A 229 24.18 -3.22 35.74
CA ALA A 229 24.76 -1.97 36.22
C ALA A 229 23.70 -0.97 36.68
N TYR A 230 22.58 -0.87 35.97
CA TYR A 230 21.46 0.01 36.33
C TYR A 230 20.77 -0.42 37.63
N LEU A 231 20.57 -1.73 37.82
CA LEU A 231 20.02 -2.27 39.06
C LEU A 231 20.96 -2.01 40.26
N ASP A 232 22.25 -1.91 40.07
CA ASP A 232 23.24 -1.50 41.04
C ASP A 232 23.30 0.02 41.26
N GLY A 233 22.40 0.80 40.65
CA GLY A 233 22.26 2.26 40.81
C GLY A 233 23.19 3.07 39.91
N LYS A 234 23.77 2.50 38.85
CA LYS A 234 24.60 3.19 37.85
C LYS A 234 23.80 3.47 36.59
N GLU A 235 23.52 4.75 36.30
CA GLU A 235 22.88 5.11 35.02
C GLU A 235 23.74 4.72 33.80
N PRO A 236 23.12 4.26 32.68
CA PRO A 236 23.84 4.01 31.44
C PRO A 236 24.35 5.32 30.85
N ASP A 237 25.52 5.28 30.23
CA ASP A 237 26.01 6.40 29.45
C ASP A 237 25.20 6.58 28.15
N VAL A 238 25.39 7.74 27.51
CA VAL A 238 24.62 8.09 26.28
C VAL A 238 24.88 7.09 25.14
N ALA A 239 26.10 6.56 25.03
CA ALA A 239 26.44 5.61 23.97
C ALA A 239 25.71 4.26 24.18
N THR A 240 25.72 3.76 25.40
CA THR A 240 24.98 2.55 25.78
C THR A 240 23.48 2.73 25.58
N LEU A 241 22.93 3.90 26.01
CA LEU A 241 21.52 4.21 25.86
C LEU A 241 21.10 4.24 24.38
N LYS A 242 21.91 4.89 23.52
CA LYS A 242 21.67 4.90 22.06
C LYS A 242 21.74 3.50 21.45
N ALA A 243 22.69 2.67 21.88
CA ALA A 243 22.80 1.29 21.40
C ALA A 243 21.57 0.45 21.80
N CYS A 244 21.07 0.58 23.02
CA CYS A 244 19.85 -0.08 23.49
C CYS A 244 18.61 0.38 22.70
N ILE A 245 18.46 1.69 22.50
CA ILE A 245 17.36 2.25 21.71
C ILE A 245 17.39 1.70 20.28
N ARG A 246 18.57 1.70 19.63
CA ARG A 246 18.72 1.13 18.29
C ARG A 246 18.33 -0.35 18.26
N LYS A 247 18.87 -1.16 19.16
CA LYS A 247 18.61 -2.61 19.22
C LYS A 247 17.12 -2.91 19.40
N GLY A 248 16.44 -2.21 20.32
CA GLY A 248 15.00 -2.39 20.56
C GLY A 248 14.12 -1.86 19.42
N THR A 249 14.59 -0.85 18.68
CA THR A 249 13.93 -0.38 17.45
C THR A 249 14.02 -1.43 16.34
N LEU A 250 15.20 -2.00 16.12
CA LEU A 250 15.44 -2.99 15.07
C LEU A 250 14.67 -4.30 15.31
N ASN A 251 14.58 -4.76 16.54
CA ASN A 251 13.80 -5.94 16.91
C ASN A 251 12.32 -5.66 17.21
N GLN A 252 11.89 -4.40 17.06
CA GLN A 252 10.51 -3.93 17.26
C GLN A 252 9.96 -4.16 18.68
N SER A 253 10.81 -4.19 19.71
CA SER A 253 10.40 -4.31 21.10
C SER A 253 9.65 -3.08 21.58
N PHE A 254 9.97 -1.94 21.02
CA PHE A 254 9.34 -0.64 21.28
C PHE A 254 9.54 0.29 20.08
N VAL A 255 8.93 1.48 20.11
CA VAL A 255 9.02 2.47 19.04
C VAL A 255 9.54 3.80 19.58
N PRO A 256 10.63 4.36 19.04
CA PRO A 256 11.10 5.69 19.40
C PRO A 256 10.06 6.75 19.05
N VAL A 257 9.84 7.72 19.95
CA VAL A 257 8.92 8.83 19.75
C VAL A 257 9.65 10.15 19.78
N CYS A 258 9.66 10.84 18.63
CA CYS A 258 10.08 12.22 18.47
C CYS A 258 8.85 13.13 18.40
N CYS A 259 9.03 14.42 18.61
CA CYS A 259 7.96 15.39 18.53
C CYS A 259 8.43 16.74 17.99
N GLY A 260 7.48 17.59 17.60
CA GLY A 260 7.80 18.93 17.11
C GLY A 260 6.68 19.57 16.28
N SER A 261 7.09 20.55 15.47
CA SER A 261 6.25 21.17 14.45
C SER A 261 7.07 21.39 13.19
N ALA A 262 6.81 20.60 12.16
CA ALA A 262 7.45 20.77 10.87
C ALA A 262 7.13 22.15 10.27
N PHE A 263 5.88 22.64 10.44
CA PHE A 263 5.48 23.97 9.97
C PHE A 263 6.27 25.09 10.65
N LYS A 264 6.53 24.99 11.95
CA LYS A 264 7.34 25.95 12.72
C LYS A 264 8.84 25.66 12.66
N ASN A 265 9.25 24.67 11.87
CA ASN A 265 10.66 24.30 11.69
C ASN A 265 11.35 23.83 12.99
N LYS A 266 10.61 23.23 13.92
CA LYS A 266 11.12 22.77 15.22
C LYS A 266 11.02 21.24 15.33
N GLY A 267 12.12 20.58 15.67
CA GLY A 267 12.17 19.13 15.89
C GLY A 267 12.55 18.29 14.67
N VAL A 268 12.74 18.86 13.48
CA VAL A 268 13.06 18.09 12.26
C VAL A 268 14.53 17.63 12.25
N GLN A 269 15.48 18.45 12.71
CA GLN A 269 16.88 18.03 12.81
C GLN A 269 17.06 16.90 13.84
N PRO A 270 16.51 16.98 15.08
CA PRO A 270 16.50 15.83 15.99
C PRO A 270 15.83 14.58 15.42
N LEU A 271 14.78 14.72 14.60
CA LEU A 271 14.18 13.59 13.89
C LEU A 271 15.16 12.96 12.90
N LEU A 272 15.90 13.76 12.14
CA LEU A 272 16.95 13.26 11.23
C LEU A 272 18.09 12.57 11.97
N ASP A 273 18.52 13.10 13.11
CA ASP A 273 19.52 12.46 13.97
C ASP A 273 19.01 11.11 14.48
N ALA A 274 17.75 11.04 14.93
CA ALA A 274 17.12 9.79 15.36
C ALA A 274 16.95 8.78 14.22
N VAL A 275 16.65 9.21 13.00
CA VAL A 275 16.61 8.33 11.81
C VAL A 275 17.98 7.69 11.58
N VAL A 276 19.04 8.47 11.65
CA VAL A 276 20.42 7.98 11.47
C VAL A 276 20.83 7.04 12.59
N ASP A 277 20.53 7.42 13.86
CA ASP A 277 20.95 6.67 15.02
C ASP A 277 20.18 5.35 15.22
N TYR A 278 18.86 5.31 14.94
CA TYR A 278 18.00 4.23 15.39
C TYR A 278 17.35 3.40 14.29
N LEU A 279 17.11 3.95 13.09
CA LEU A 279 16.52 3.15 12.00
C LEU A 279 17.55 2.27 11.30
N PRO A 280 17.12 1.14 10.72
CA PRO A 280 18.03 0.16 10.12
C PRO A 280 18.75 0.67 8.89
N SER A 281 19.95 0.14 8.68
CA SER A 281 20.61 0.09 7.38
C SER A 281 20.21 -1.20 6.64
N PRO A 282 20.47 -1.32 5.34
CA PRO A 282 20.25 -2.57 4.62
C PRO A 282 20.98 -3.81 5.20
N LEU A 283 22.01 -3.60 6.01
CA LEU A 283 22.75 -4.68 6.70
C LEU A 283 22.07 -5.18 7.98
N ASP A 284 21.15 -4.40 8.52
CA ASP A 284 20.45 -4.75 9.77
C ASP A 284 19.17 -5.58 9.50
N ILE A 285 18.73 -5.67 8.24
CA ILE A 285 17.56 -6.45 7.84
C ILE A 285 17.96 -7.83 7.35
N PRO A 286 17.07 -8.85 7.47
CA PRO A 286 17.34 -10.19 6.97
C PRO A 286 17.60 -10.20 5.46
N ASP A 287 18.33 -11.23 5.00
CA ASP A 287 18.51 -11.50 3.58
C ASP A 287 17.17 -11.52 2.85
N VAL A 288 17.11 -10.88 1.67
CA VAL A 288 15.86 -10.85 0.89
C VAL A 288 15.48 -12.25 0.46
N GLN A 289 14.26 -12.63 0.75
CA GLN A 289 13.71 -13.95 0.45
C GLN A 289 13.08 -13.98 -0.94
N GLY A 290 13.13 -15.14 -1.56
CA GLY A 290 12.52 -15.42 -2.85
C GLY A 290 12.39 -16.91 -3.09
N VAL A 291 12.04 -17.26 -4.31
CA VAL A 291 11.97 -18.64 -4.80
C VAL A 291 12.76 -18.78 -6.09
N LYS A 292 13.23 -19.98 -6.37
CA LYS A 292 13.82 -20.27 -7.68
C LYS A 292 12.77 -20.15 -8.78
N MET A 293 13.18 -19.73 -9.96
CA MET A 293 12.29 -19.38 -11.05
C MET A 293 11.32 -20.51 -11.45
N ASP A 294 11.80 -21.75 -11.46
CA ASP A 294 11.05 -22.92 -11.96
C ASP A 294 10.52 -23.84 -10.85
N SER A 295 10.57 -23.41 -9.60
CA SER A 295 10.16 -24.23 -8.45
C SER A 295 9.76 -23.35 -7.26
N ASP A 296 9.03 -23.94 -6.31
CA ASP A 296 8.72 -23.29 -5.04
C ASP A 296 9.85 -23.39 -4.01
N GLU A 297 11.07 -23.81 -4.45
CA GLU A 297 12.22 -23.90 -3.58
C GLU A 297 12.68 -22.52 -3.14
N LYS A 298 12.73 -22.31 -1.83
CA LYS A 298 13.16 -21.03 -1.24
C LYS A 298 14.63 -20.74 -1.57
N ASP A 299 14.90 -19.49 -1.90
CA ASP A 299 16.23 -18.96 -2.14
C ASP A 299 16.34 -17.58 -1.47
N SER A 300 17.55 -17.12 -1.20
CA SER A 300 17.77 -15.81 -0.58
C SER A 300 19.00 -15.11 -1.17
N ARG A 301 19.07 -13.81 -0.98
CA ARG A 301 20.21 -12.99 -1.40
C ARG A 301 20.70 -12.12 -0.26
N PRO A 302 21.98 -12.18 0.09
CA PRO A 302 22.57 -11.32 1.09
C PRO A 302 22.73 -9.88 0.53
N PRO A 303 22.63 -8.85 1.38
CA PRO A 303 22.76 -7.46 0.97
C PRO A 303 24.23 -7.04 0.77
N THR A 304 24.86 -7.61 -0.27
CA THR A 304 26.27 -7.31 -0.64
C THR A 304 26.40 -6.97 -2.12
N ASP A 305 27.42 -6.19 -2.49
CA ASP A 305 27.70 -5.82 -3.88
C ASP A 305 28.26 -6.97 -4.72
N GLU A 306 28.87 -7.97 -4.06
CA GLU A 306 29.48 -9.14 -4.70
C GLU A 306 28.48 -10.26 -4.97
N ALA A 307 27.32 -10.23 -4.34
CA ALA A 307 26.27 -11.22 -4.55
C ALA A 307 25.66 -11.09 -5.97
N PRO A 308 25.02 -12.13 -6.48
CA PRO A 308 24.29 -12.04 -7.75
C PRO A 308 23.23 -10.91 -7.71
N PHE A 309 23.18 -10.11 -8.78
CA PHE A 309 22.24 -9.00 -8.85
C PHE A 309 20.79 -9.47 -8.70
N SER A 310 20.06 -8.81 -7.82
CA SER A 310 18.61 -8.91 -7.71
C SER A 310 17.98 -7.58 -7.29
N ALA A 311 16.88 -7.23 -7.91
CA ALA A 311 16.14 -5.99 -7.65
C ALA A 311 14.64 -6.20 -7.83
N LEU A 312 13.84 -5.48 -7.08
CA LEU A 312 12.38 -5.45 -7.19
C LEU A 312 11.93 -4.15 -7.87
N ALA A 313 11.17 -4.28 -8.94
CA ALA A 313 10.47 -3.15 -9.56
C ALA A 313 9.21 -2.85 -8.75
N PHE A 314 9.23 -1.75 -7.99
CA PHE A 314 8.12 -1.44 -7.09
C PHE A 314 7.18 -0.35 -7.60
N LYS A 315 7.62 0.41 -8.61
CA LYS A 315 6.81 1.47 -9.22
C LYS A 315 7.17 1.69 -10.68
N VAL A 316 6.17 1.86 -11.53
CA VAL A 316 6.30 2.33 -12.90
C VAL A 316 5.57 3.67 -13.01
N MET A 317 6.15 4.65 -13.69
CA MET A 317 5.50 5.92 -14.00
C MET A 317 5.84 6.38 -15.41
N ASN A 318 4.97 7.14 -16.01
CA ASN A 318 5.23 7.78 -17.30
C ASN A 318 5.65 9.23 -17.09
N ASP A 319 6.85 9.53 -17.55
CA ASP A 319 7.43 10.87 -17.52
C ASP A 319 7.28 11.53 -18.88
N PRO A 320 6.83 12.80 -18.96
CA PRO A 320 6.62 13.49 -20.22
C PRO A 320 7.88 13.64 -21.09
N PHE A 321 9.06 13.67 -20.46
CA PHE A 321 10.34 13.92 -21.13
C PHE A 321 11.17 12.67 -21.38
N VAL A 322 11.15 11.72 -20.46
CA VAL A 322 11.99 10.51 -20.49
C VAL A 322 11.21 9.29 -20.96
N GLY A 323 9.88 9.33 -20.89
CA GLY A 323 9.00 8.20 -21.14
C GLY A 323 8.80 7.32 -19.90
N SER A 324 8.70 6.00 -20.10
CA SER A 324 8.50 5.09 -18.98
C SER A 324 9.72 5.03 -18.05
N LEU A 325 9.51 5.28 -16.77
CA LEU A 325 10.46 5.13 -15.67
C LEU A 325 10.03 3.99 -14.77
N THR A 326 10.91 3.03 -14.54
CA THR A 326 10.71 1.90 -13.64
C THR A 326 11.61 2.08 -12.41
N PHE A 327 11.02 2.33 -11.26
CA PHE A 327 11.74 2.43 -9.99
C PHE A 327 12.03 1.05 -9.45
N ILE A 328 13.29 0.82 -9.10
CA ILE A 328 13.76 -0.43 -8.54
C ILE A 328 14.48 -0.22 -7.21
N ARG A 329 14.33 -1.19 -6.30
CA ARG A 329 15.19 -1.38 -5.14
C ARG A 329 16.16 -2.51 -5.43
N ILE A 330 17.46 -2.23 -5.33
CA ILE A 330 18.51 -3.24 -5.45
C ILE A 330 18.73 -3.91 -4.08
N TYR A 331 18.52 -5.22 -4.01
CA TYR A 331 18.69 -6.00 -2.79
C TYR A 331 20.04 -6.69 -2.70
N SER A 332 20.63 -7.03 -3.85
CA SER A 332 21.95 -7.66 -3.92
C SER A 332 22.65 -7.33 -5.23
N GLY A 333 23.97 -7.38 -5.20
CA GLY A 333 24.81 -7.20 -6.38
C GLY A 333 24.91 -5.75 -6.86
N THR A 334 25.51 -5.61 -8.04
CA THR A 334 25.73 -4.34 -8.71
C THR A 334 25.01 -4.32 -10.04
N LEU A 335 24.34 -3.22 -10.36
CA LEU A 335 23.68 -2.97 -11.64
C LEU A 335 24.54 -2.06 -12.50
N THR A 336 24.75 -2.48 -13.74
CA THR A 336 25.41 -1.69 -14.79
C THR A 336 24.56 -1.73 -16.07
N LYS A 337 24.94 -0.95 -17.07
CA LYS A 337 24.29 -1.05 -18.40
C LYS A 337 24.48 -2.45 -18.95
N GLY A 338 23.41 -3.11 -19.34
CA GLY A 338 23.46 -4.51 -19.79
C GLY A 338 22.10 -5.16 -19.97
N THR A 339 22.11 -6.47 -20.12
CA THR A 339 20.90 -7.30 -20.22
C THR A 339 20.70 -8.08 -18.94
N TYR A 340 19.49 -8.05 -18.42
CA TYR A 340 19.07 -8.71 -17.19
C TYR A 340 17.81 -9.54 -17.44
N LEU A 341 17.52 -10.47 -16.55
CA LEU A 341 16.34 -11.31 -16.63
C LEU A 341 15.21 -10.72 -15.76
N ASN A 342 14.05 -10.51 -16.38
CA ASN A 342 12.81 -10.40 -15.65
C ASN A 342 12.33 -11.83 -15.33
N SER A 343 12.58 -12.29 -14.11
CA SER A 343 12.33 -13.68 -13.72
C SER A 343 10.86 -14.02 -13.51
N VAL A 344 10.01 -13.02 -13.35
CA VAL A 344 8.55 -13.24 -13.23
C VAL A 344 7.92 -13.57 -14.58
N LYS A 345 8.43 -12.96 -15.64
CA LYS A 345 7.89 -13.08 -17.00
C LYS A 345 8.77 -13.95 -17.93
N ASP A 346 9.91 -14.41 -17.44
CA ASP A 346 10.94 -15.12 -18.22
C ASP A 346 11.33 -14.33 -19.49
N LYS A 347 11.60 -13.05 -19.31
CA LYS A 347 11.98 -12.18 -20.42
C LYS A 347 13.26 -11.40 -20.14
N LYS A 348 14.07 -11.23 -21.18
CA LYS A 348 15.29 -10.41 -21.11
C LYS A 348 14.95 -8.94 -21.29
N GLU A 349 15.47 -8.12 -20.35
CA GLU A 349 15.35 -6.67 -20.36
C GLU A 349 16.71 -6.00 -20.53
N LYS A 350 16.74 -4.96 -21.34
CA LYS A 350 17.95 -4.17 -21.56
C LYS A 350 17.93 -2.90 -20.72
N VAL A 351 18.81 -2.83 -19.74
CA VAL A 351 19.06 -1.62 -18.95
C VAL A 351 20.02 -0.72 -19.72
N GLY A 352 19.53 0.43 -20.17
CA GLY A 352 20.31 1.42 -20.93
C GLY A 352 20.63 2.68 -20.14
N ARG A 353 19.65 3.29 -19.50
CA ARG A 353 19.79 4.53 -18.76
C ARG A 353 19.29 4.34 -17.32
N MET A 354 20.12 4.69 -16.37
CA MET A 354 19.85 4.61 -14.94
C MET A 354 19.88 6.03 -14.37
N LEU A 355 18.90 6.35 -13.54
CA LEU A 355 18.69 7.69 -12.99
C LEU A 355 18.61 7.64 -11.46
N GLU A 356 19.42 8.43 -10.79
CA GLU A 356 19.23 8.74 -9.37
C GLU A 356 18.28 9.95 -9.27
N MET A 357 17.25 9.81 -8.45
CA MET A 357 16.23 10.84 -8.29
C MET A 357 16.57 11.75 -7.10
N HIS A 358 16.56 13.05 -7.34
CA HIS A 358 16.77 14.09 -6.34
C HIS A 358 15.59 15.06 -6.41
N ALA A 359 14.49 14.72 -5.78
CA ALA A 359 13.24 15.46 -5.92
C ALA A 359 12.84 15.60 -7.42
N ASN A 360 12.86 16.81 -7.97
CA ASN A 360 12.55 17.04 -9.40
C ASN A 360 13.78 16.90 -10.31
N ASP A 361 14.99 16.80 -9.75
CA ASP A 361 16.21 16.65 -10.53
C ASP A 361 16.55 15.18 -10.76
N ARG A 362 17.13 14.90 -11.92
CA ARG A 362 17.51 13.56 -12.36
C ARG A 362 18.98 13.54 -12.69
N LYS A 363 19.71 12.64 -12.08
CA LYS A 363 21.14 12.47 -12.33
C LYS A 363 21.38 11.11 -12.98
N ASP A 364 22.01 11.11 -14.18
CA ASP A 364 22.44 9.87 -14.81
C ASP A 364 23.54 9.20 -13.97
N VAL A 365 23.42 7.90 -13.77
CA VAL A 365 24.42 7.07 -13.11
C VAL A 365 24.80 5.90 -14.01
N ASP A 366 26.08 5.49 -13.98
CA ASP A 366 26.59 4.37 -14.78
C ASP A 366 26.58 3.04 -14.02
N GLU A 367 26.58 3.11 -12.69
CA GLU A 367 26.54 1.96 -11.79
C GLU A 367 25.62 2.26 -10.62
N ALA A 368 24.93 1.23 -10.12
CA ALA A 368 24.12 1.28 -8.91
C ALA A 368 24.38 0.02 -8.08
N PHE A 369 24.30 0.14 -6.78
CA PHE A 369 24.78 -0.83 -5.83
C PHE A 369 23.66 -1.41 -4.97
N CYS A 370 23.94 -2.51 -4.28
CA CYS A 370 23.05 -3.04 -3.25
C CYS A 370 22.59 -1.91 -2.29
N GLY A 371 21.31 -1.86 -1.98
CA GLY A 371 20.72 -0.82 -1.13
C GLY A 371 20.25 0.43 -1.87
N ASP A 372 20.62 0.64 -3.14
CA ASP A 372 20.17 1.79 -3.90
C ASP A 372 18.70 1.68 -4.33
N ILE A 373 18.05 2.83 -4.39
CA ILE A 373 16.75 3.02 -5.03
C ILE A 373 16.97 3.95 -6.21
N ILE A 374 16.72 3.45 -7.42
CA ILE A 374 16.97 4.18 -8.67
C ILE A 374 15.82 3.99 -9.67
N ALA A 375 15.79 4.82 -10.70
CA ALA A 375 14.86 4.70 -11.81
C ALA A 375 15.57 4.21 -13.08
N LEU A 376 14.96 3.25 -13.76
CA LEU A 376 15.40 2.74 -15.07
C LEU A 376 14.52 3.32 -16.16
N ALA A 377 15.12 3.92 -17.18
CA ALA A 377 14.38 4.48 -18.30
C ALA A 377 14.22 3.48 -19.45
N GLY A 378 13.02 3.44 -20.03
CA GLY A 378 12.74 2.70 -21.25
C GLY A 378 12.63 1.20 -21.11
N MET A 379 12.28 0.68 -19.95
CA MET A 379 11.94 -0.72 -19.74
C MET A 379 10.67 -1.06 -20.51
N LYS A 380 10.63 -2.23 -21.17
CA LYS A 380 9.53 -2.59 -22.09
C LYS A 380 8.56 -3.58 -21.49
N GLU A 381 9.09 -4.57 -20.78
CA GLU A 381 8.32 -5.72 -20.28
C GLU A 381 8.12 -5.67 -18.76
N THR A 382 8.96 -4.88 -18.07
CA THR A 382 8.95 -4.82 -16.61
C THR A 382 7.80 -3.96 -16.10
N THR A 383 6.99 -4.54 -15.25
CA THR A 383 5.87 -3.87 -14.55
C THR A 383 6.09 -3.89 -13.04
N THR A 384 5.24 -3.21 -12.31
CA THR A 384 5.29 -3.17 -10.84
C THR A 384 5.10 -4.58 -10.25
N GLY A 385 5.99 -4.96 -9.33
CA GLY A 385 6.02 -6.29 -8.70
C GLY A 385 6.96 -7.27 -9.38
N ASP A 386 7.53 -6.93 -10.54
CA ASP A 386 8.48 -7.81 -11.23
C ASP A 386 9.87 -7.80 -10.57
N THR A 387 10.56 -8.93 -10.67
CA THR A 387 11.95 -9.08 -10.23
C THR A 387 12.90 -9.01 -11.41
N LEU A 388 13.92 -8.15 -11.31
CA LEU A 388 15.07 -8.13 -12.21
C LEU A 388 16.25 -8.80 -11.54
N CYS A 389 16.90 -9.73 -12.23
CA CYS A 389 18.05 -10.48 -11.66
C CYS A 389 19.09 -10.84 -12.71
N ALA A 390 20.23 -11.36 -12.21
CA ALA A 390 21.28 -11.91 -13.07
C ALA A 390 20.80 -13.19 -13.76
N GLU A 391 21.00 -13.30 -15.09
CA GLU A 391 20.55 -14.45 -15.89
C GLU A 391 21.08 -15.81 -15.40
N ARG A 392 22.29 -15.84 -14.85
CA ARG A 392 22.94 -17.10 -14.44
C ARG A 392 22.44 -17.67 -13.12
N GLN A 393 21.84 -16.84 -12.30
CA GLN A 393 21.34 -17.21 -10.96
C GLN A 393 19.99 -16.54 -10.75
N PRO A 394 18.95 -17.00 -11.45
CA PRO A 394 17.64 -16.39 -11.38
C PRO A 394 16.99 -16.62 -10.01
N ILE A 395 16.31 -15.59 -9.53
CA ILE A 395 15.48 -15.62 -8.34
C ILE A 395 14.20 -14.83 -8.62
N VAL A 396 13.09 -15.28 -8.09
CA VAL A 396 11.85 -14.50 -8.04
C VAL A 396 11.70 -14.05 -6.60
N LEU A 397 11.84 -12.75 -6.36
CA LEU A 397 11.61 -12.17 -5.05
C LEU A 397 10.12 -12.29 -4.70
N GLU A 398 9.82 -12.27 -3.40
CA GLU A 398 8.44 -12.35 -2.92
C GLU A 398 7.53 -11.38 -3.66
N ARG A 399 6.43 -11.90 -4.20
CA ARG A 399 5.48 -11.10 -5.01
C ARG A 399 4.64 -10.21 -4.11
N MET A 400 4.32 -9.02 -4.62
CA MET A 400 3.30 -8.17 -4.02
C MET A 400 1.92 -8.72 -4.36
N GLU A 401 1.06 -8.82 -3.37
CA GLU A 401 -0.36 -9.12 -3.57
C GLU A 401 -1.12 -7.81 -3.79
N PHE A 402 -1.93 -7.77 -4.83
CA PHE A 402 -2.72 -6.60 -5.17
C PHE A 402 -4.19 -6.90 -4.94
N PRO A 403 -4.92 -6.08 -4.15
CA PRO A 403 -6.34 -6.27 -3.92
C PRO A 403 -7.14 -6.10 -5.21
N ASP A 404 -8.24 -6.83 -5.33
CA ASP A 404 -9.15 -6.67 -6.45
C ASP A 404 -9.92 -5.34 -6.38
N PRO A 405 -10.13 -4.68 -7.52
CA PRO A 405 -10.94 -3.47 -7.59
C PRO A 405 -12.37 -3.71 -7.09
N VAL A 406 -12.92 -2.72 -6.41
CA VAL A 406 -14.28 -2.80 -5.81
C VAL A 406 -15.32 -1.90 -6.44
N ILE A 407 -14.89 -0.95 -7.28
CA ILE A 407 -15.74 0.00 -7.99
C ILE A 407 -15.40 0.02 -9.48
N GLU A 408 -16.39 0.27 -10.32
CA GLU A 408 -16.19 0.39 -11.75
C GLU A 408 -16.98 1.57 -12.36
N LEU A 409 -16.44 2.11 -13.46
CA LEU A 409 -17.03 3.16 -14.27
C LEU A 409 -17.00 2.78 -15.75
N SER A 410 -18.05 3.12 -16.49
CA SER A 410 -17.95 3.10 -17.95
C SER A 410 -17.33 4.39 -18.47
N VAL A 411 -16.46 4.27 -19.47
CA VAL A 411 -15.79 5.42 -20.11
C VAL A 411 -15.96 5.33 -21.61
N GLU A 412 -16.55 6.39 -22.19
CA GLU A 412 -16.80 6.48 -23.64
C GLU A 412 -16.07 7.67 -24.24
N PRO A 413 -15.23 7.48 -25.28
CA PRO A 413 -14.56 8.59 -25.93
C PRO A 413 -15.56 9.46 -26.69
N LYS A 414 -15.40 10.80 -26.63
CA LYS A 414 -16.26 11.72 -27.35
C LYS A 414 -16.07 11.72 -28.87
N THR A 415 -14.85 11.41 -29.33
CA THR A 415 -14.48 11.41 -30.76
C THR A 415 -13.64 10.16 -31.11
N LYS A 416 -13.50 9.85 -32.40
CA LYS A 416 -12.60 8.78 -32.86
C LYS A 416 -11.14 9.04 -32.51
N ALA A 417 -10.71 10.30 -32.53
CA ALA A 417 -9.35 10.67 -32.12
C ALA A 417 -9.13 10.46 -30.61
N ASP A 418 -10.18 10.67 -29.80
CA ASP A 418 -10.15 10.36 -28.38
C ASP A 418 -10.09 8.86 -28.12
N GLN A 419 -10.71 8.04 -28.96
CA GLN A 419 -10.67 6.57 -28.82
C GLN A 419 -9.25 6.02 -28.91
N GLU A 420 -8.47 6.48 -29.90
CA GLU A 420 -7.06 6.03 -30.03
C GLU A 420 -6.21 6.50 -28.83
N ARG A 421 -6.37 7.78 -28.44
CA ARG A 421 -5.67 8.35 -27.29
C ARG A 421 -6.08 7.67 -25.98
N MET A 422 -7.36 7.34 -25.83
CA MET A 422 -7.90 6.64 -24.65
C MET A 422 -7.27 5.24 -24.51
N GLY A 423 -7.16 4.49 -25.60
CA GLY A 423 -6.50 3.17 -25.58
C GLY A 423 -5.05 3.25 -25.09
N VAL A 424 -4.29 4.25 -25.58
CA VAL A 424 -2.91 4.48 -25.13
C VAL A 424 -2.87 4.93 -23.68
N ALA A 425 -3.75 5.84 -23.26
CA ALA A 425 -3.82 6.34 -21.89
C ALA A 425 -4.14 5.21 -20.89
N LEU A 426 -5.19 4.44 -21.16
CA LEU A 426 -5.61 3.34 -20.31
C LEU A 426 -4.54 2.25 -20.17
N HIS A 427 -3.86 1.90 -21.28
CA HIS A 427 -2.75 0.95 -21.25
C HIS A 427 -1.60 1.45 -20.35
N ARG A 428 -1.22 2.71 -20.46
CA ARG A 428 -0.14 3.30 -19.66
C ARG A 428 -0.51 3.39 -18.19
N LEU A 429 -1.72 3.88 -17.89
CA LEU A 429 -2.20 4.01 -16.51
C LEU A 429 -2.35 2.64 -15.83
N SER A 430 -2.80 1.61 -16.56
CA SER A 430 -2.87 0.23 -16.05
C SER A 430 -1.47 -0.40 -15.82
N ALA A 431 -0.47 0.01 -16.59
CA ALA A 431 0.92 -0.43 -16.36
C ALA A 431 1.55 0.24 -15.11
N GLU A 432 1.12 1.46 -14.77
CA GLU A 432 1.55 2.17 -13.57
C GLU A 432 0.91 1.60 -12.31
N ASP A 433 -0.38 1.30 -12.38
CA ASP A 433 -1.20 0.89 -11.24
C ASP A 433 -1.86 -0.47 -11.44
N PRO A 434 -1.36 -1.56 -10.83
CA PRO A 434 -1.94 -2.89 -10.91
C PRO A 434 -3.34 -3.02 -10.29
N SER A 435 -3.76 -2.10 -9.40
CA SER A 435 -5.12 -2.06 -8.85
C SER A 435 -6.13 -1.42 -9.81
N PHE A 436 -5.64 -0.73 -10.83
CA PHE A 436 -6.43 -0.18 -11.91
C PHE A 436 -6.56 -1.20 -13.05
N ARG A 437 -7.76 -1.64 -13.32
CA ARG A 437 -8.04 -2.62 -14.38
C ARG A 437 -8.96 -2.04 -15.45
N VAL A 438 -8.71 -2.45 -16.67
CA VAL A 438 -9.51 -2.07 -17.84
C VAL A 438 -10.08 -3.32 -18.49
N SER A 439 -11.36 -3.30 -18.77
CA SER A 439 -12.07 -4.35 -19.50
C SER A 439 -13.03 -3.75 -20.51
N THR A 440 -13.38 -4.54 -21.52
CA THR A 440 -14.45 -4.17 -22.45
C THR A 440 -15.66 -5.02 -22.15
N ASP A 441 -16.79 -4.41 -21.96
CA ASP A 441 -18.05 -5.12 -21.86
C ASP A 441 -18.41 -5.67 -23.26
N HIS A 442 -18.55 -6.99 -23.36
CA HIS A 442 -18.78 -7.67 -24.62
C HIS A 442 -20.20 -7.45 -25.18
N GLU A 443 -21.17 -7.10 -24.33
CA GLU A 443 -22.56 -6.89 -24.76
C GLU A 443 -22.76 -5.45 -25.21
N SER A 444 -22.32 -4.45 -24.44
CA SER A 444 -22.46 -3.04 -24.76
C SER A 444 -21.33 -2.47 -25.61
N GLY A 445 -20.18 -3.14 -25.66
CA GLY A 445 -18.96 -2.65 -26.28
C GLY A 445 -18.29 -1.49 -25.53
N GLN A 446 -18.79 -1.17 -24.33
CA GLN A 446 -18.25 -0.08 -23.51
C GLN A 446 -16.92 -0.45 -22.87
N THR A 447 -16.05 0.54 -22.72
CA THR A 447 -14.82 0.39 -21.93
C THR A 447 -15.16 0.61 -20.46
N ILE A 448 -14.88 -0.40 -19.63
CA ILE A 448 -15.08 -0.36 -18.17
C ILE A 448 -13.72 -0.20 -17.51
N ILE A 449 -13.59 0.79 -16.65
CA ILE A 449 -12.44 1.00 -15.78
C ILE A 449 -12.82 0.63 -14.34
N LYS A 450 -11.91 -0.04 -13.64
CA LYS A 450 -12.13 -0.57 -12.28
C LYS A 450 -11.02 -0.09 -11.35
N GLY A 451 -11.38 0.26 -10.11
CA GLY A 451 -10.45 0.79 -9.12
C GLY A 451 -10.87 0.57 -7.67
N MET A 452 -10.09 1.09 -6.74
CA MET A 452 -10.24 0.87 -5.30
C MET A 452 -11.27 1.79 -4.64
N GLY A 453 -11.61 2.91 -5.27
CA GLY A 453 -12.56 3.89 -4.73
C GLY A 453 -12.90 5.00 -5.72
N GLU A 454 -13.88 5.85 -5.36
CA GLU A 454 -14.33 6.96 -6.21
C GLU A 454 -13.19 7.92 -6.52
N LEU A 455 -12.41 8.32 -5.49
CA LEU A 455 -11.30 9.24 -5.67
C LEU A 455 -10.22 8.66 -6.57
N HIS A 456 -9.94 7.36 -6.46
CA HIS A 456 -8.98 6.69 -7.33
C HIS A 456 -9.39 6.81 -8.81
N LEU A 457 -10.63 6.45 -9.15
CA LEU A 457 -11.12 6.53 -10.53
C LEU A 457 -11.27 7.97 -11.03
N ASP A 458 -11.67 8.91 -10.18
CA ASP A 458 -11.70 10.34 -10.50
C ASP A 458 -10.32 10.86 -10.92
N ILE A 459 -9.28 10.48 -10.19
CA ILE A 459 -7.91 10.87 -10.51
C ILE A 459 -7.46 10.25 -11.83
N ILE A 460 -7.77 8.98 -12.08
CA ILE A 460 -7.45 8.31 -13.35
C ILE A 460 -8.13 9.04 -14.53
N VAL A 461 -9.41 9.37 -14.40
CA VAL A 461 -10.16 10.12 -15.44
C VAL A 461 -9.56 11.52 -15.65
N ASP A 462 -9.23 12.21 -14.59
CA ASP A 462 -8.61 13.54 -14.68
C ASP A 462 -7.21 13.48 -15.32
N ARG A 463 -6.41 12.46 -15.00
CA ARG A 463 -5.12 12.18 -15.65
C ARG A 463 -5.29 11.91 -17.15
N MET A 464 -6.28 11.12 -17.55
CA MET A 464 -6.59 10.89 -18.97
C MET A 464 -6.82 12.22 -19.69
N ARG A 465 -7.57 13.13 -19.07
CA ARG A 465 -7.87 14.45 -19.65
C ARG A 465 -6.64 15.35 -19.69
N ARG A 466 -5.88 15.49 -18.58
CA ARG A 466 -4.76 16.43 -18.45
C ARG A 466 -3.51 15.96 -19.18
N GLU A 467 -3.09 14.71 -18.95
CA GLU A 467 -1.83 14.19 -19.47
C GLU A 467 -1.96 13.70 -20.92
N PHE A 468 -3.07 13.00 -21.23
CA PHE A 468 -3.27 12.36 -22.53
C PHE A 468 -4.20 13.11 -23.47
N LYS A 469 -4.79 14.22 -23.01
CA LYS A 469 -5.75 15.06 -23.79
C LYS A 469 -6.93 14.23 -24.32
N VAL A 470 -7.47 13.33 -23.51
CA VAL A 470 -8.61 12.47 -23.83
C VAL A 470 -9.88 13.13 -23.31
N GLU A 471 -10.84 13.38 -24.18
CA GLU A 471 -12.19 13.78 -23.79
C GLU A 471 -13.10 12.55 -23.78
N ALA A 472 -13.68 12.24 -22.64
CA ALA A 472 -14.55 11.08 -22.46
C ALA A 472 -15.80 11.43 -21.65
N ASN A 473 -16.89 10.70 -21.92
CA ASN A 473 -18.05 10.65 -21.05
C ASN A 473 -17.83 9.55 -20.03
N VAL A 474 -18.10 9.86 -18.77
CA VAL A 474 -17.92 8.93 -17.65
C VAL A 474 -19.30 8.57 -17.12
N GLY A 475 -19.58 7.27 -17.04
CA GLY A 475 -20.82 6.73 -16.47
C GLY A 475 -20.85 6.87 -14.95
N ALA A 476 -22.01 6.61 -14.36
CA ALA A 476 -22.14 6.61 -12.90
C ALA A 476 -21.35 5.45 -12.27
N PRO A 477 -20.78 5.62 -11.05
CA PRO A 477 -20.11 4.56 -10.33
C PRO A 477 -21.01 3.36 -10.12
N GLN A 478 -20.47 2.18 -10.37
CA GLN A 478 -21.17 0.92 -10.14
C GLN A 478 -20.34 0.02 -9.21
N VAL A 479 -21.05 -0.79 -8.44
CA VAL A 479 -20.40 -1.75 -7.52
C VAL A 479 -19.99 -2.99 -8.30
N ALA A 480 -18.75 -3.43 -8.11
CA ALA A 480 -18.27 -4.70 -8.63
C ALA A 480 -18.79 -5.84 -7.74
N TYR A 481 -20.00 -6.29 -8.02
CA TYR A 481 -20.59 -7.46 -7.35
C TYR A 481 -19.81 -8.74 -7.67
N ARG A 482 -20.05 -9.80 -6.89
CA ARG A 482 -19.53 -11.15 -7.13
C ARG A 482 -20.67 -12.17 -7.04
N GLU A 483 -20.47 -13.30 -7.66
CA GLU A 483 -21.38 -14.45 -7.56
C GLU A 483 -20.73 -15.55 -6.69
N TYR A 484 -21.55 -16.32 -6.01
CA TYR A 484 -21.12 -17.39 -5.11
C TYR A 484 -22.07 -18.57 -5.20
N LEU A 485 -21.55 -19.81 -5.18
CA LEU A 485 -22.34 -21.03 -5.24
C LEU A 485 -23.06 -21.28 -3.92
N ALA A 486 -24.38 -21.53 -3.97
CA ALA A 486 -25.18 -21.71 -2.76
C ALA A 486 -25.02 -23.09 -2.12
N LYS A 487 -24.69 -24.12 -2.90
CA LYS A 487 -24.55 -25.52 -2.42
C LYS A 487 -23.61 -26.34 -3.31
N PRO A 488 -23.01 -27.40 -2.78
CA PRO A 488 -22.20 -28.32 -3.57
C PRO A 488 -23.04 -29.06 -4.61
N VAL A 489 -22.41 -29.37 -5.75
CA VAL A 489 -23.03 -30.13 -6.86
C VAL A 489 -22.03 -31.10 -7.49
N ASP A 490 -22.61 -32.19 -8.08
CA ASP A 490 -21.89 -33.18 -8.87
C ASP A 490 -22.46 -33.14 -10.29
N ILE A 491 -21.59 -32.92 -11.28
CA ILE A 491 -21.96 -32.71 -12.69
C ILE A 491 -21.28 -33.74 -13.57
N ASP A 492 -22.05 -34.38 -14.43
CA ASP A 492 -21.60 -35.26 -15.51
C ASP A 492 -22.02 -34.63 -16.84
N TYR A 493 -21.10 -33.91 -17.47
CA TYR A 493 -21.36 -33.14 -18.68
C TYR A 493 -20.64 -33.75 -19.90
N THR A 494 -21.37 -33.90 -21.00
CA THR A 494 -20.83 -34.40 -22.27
C THR A 494 -21.04 -33.38 -23.38
N HIS A 495 -19.94 -32.89 -23.94
CA HIS A 495 -19.94 -32.16 -25.20
C HIS A 495 -19.80 -33.14 -26.36
N LYS A 496 -20.80 -33.20 -27.22
CA LYS A 496 -20.76 -33.99 -28.44
C LYS A 496 -21.33 -33.19 -29.62
N LYS A 497 -20.53 -33.00 -30.66
CA LYS A 497 -20.97 -32.34 -31.89
C LYS A 497 -20.45 -33.11 -33.08
N GLN A 498 -21.33 -33.48 -34.02
CA GLN A 498 -21.00 -34.08 -35.32
C GLN A 498 -21.53 -33.19 -36.43
N SER A 499 -20.65 -32.70 -37.29
CA SER A 499 -21.01 -31.87 -38.44
C SER A 499 -20.07 -32.22 -39.59
N GLY A 500 -20.36 -33.26 -40.34
CA GLY A 500 -19.75 -33.62 -41.63
C GLY A 500 -18.22 -33.56 -41.68
N GLY A 501 -17.53 -34.36 -40.87
CA GLY A 501 -16.07 -34.39 -40.76
C GLY A 501 -15.63 -34.92 -39.40
N THR A 502 -14.46 -34.56 -38.90
CA THR A 502 -14.00 -34.88 -37.56
C THR A 502 -14.96 -34.26 -36.54
N GLY A 503 -15.56 -35.05 -35.65
CA GLY A 503 -16.48 -34.60 -34.61
C GLY A 503 -15.79 -33.88 -33.46
N GLN A 504 -16.57 -33.47 -32.46
CA GLN A 504 -16.08 -32.99 -31.19
C GLN A 504 -16.67 -33.83 -30.06
N PHE A 505 -15.80 -34.35 -29.20
CA PHE A 505 -16.25 -35.16 -28.06
C PHE A 505 -15.40 -34.83 -26.83
N GLY A 506 -16.03 -34.57 -25.68
CA GLY A 506 -15.40 -34.46 -24.39
C GLY A 506 -16.45 -34.67 -23.29
N ARG A 507 -16.21 -35.62 -22.40
CA ARG A 507 -17.05 -35.83 -21.20
C ARG A 507 -16.24 -35.57 -19.96
N VAL A 508 -16.79 -34.77 -19.08
CA VAL A 508 -16.15 -34.40 -17.81
C VAL A 508 -17.11 -34.65 -16.65
N LYS A 509 -16.60 -35.25 -15.59
CA LYS A 509 -17.32 -35.38 -14.32
C LYS A 509 -16.61 -34.61 -13.25
N ILE A 510 -17.28 -33.62 -12.71
CA ILE A 510 -16.74 -32.70 -11.72
C ILE A 510 -17.60 -32.59 -10.47
N LYS A 511 -16.99 -32.57 -9.32
CA LYS A 511 -17.63 -32.14 -8.08
C LYS A 511 -17.21 -30.71 -7.80
N VAL A 512 -18.18 -29.86 -7.51
CA VAL A 512 -17.91 -28.46 -7.21
C VAL A 512 -18.49 -28.12 -5.84
N ASN A 513 -17.61 -27.59 -4.99
CA ASN A 513 -17.93 -27.19 -3.62
C ASN A 513 -17.78 -25.70 -3.47
N PRO A 514 -18.72 -24.98 -2.81
CA PRO A 514 -18.45 -23.64 -2.32
C PRO A 514 -17.25 -23.68 -1.36
N GLY A 515 -16.32 -22.76 -1.54
CA GLY A 515 -15.15 -22.59 -0.66
C GLY A 515 -15.42 -21.62 0.50
N GLU A 516 -14.47 -21.49 1.39
CA GLU A 516 -14.49 -20.42 2.39
C GLU A 516 -14.29 -19.04 1.74
N ARG A 517 -14.78 -17.98 2.36
CA ARG A 517 -14.61 -16.63 1.84
C ARG A 517 -13.13 -16.28 1.71
N GLY A 518 -12.73 -15.84 0.52
CA GLY A 518 -11.33 -15.49 0.21
C GLY A 518 -10.47 -16.70 -0.22
N SER A 519 -11.03 -17.90 -0.35
CA SER A 519 -10.29 -19.10 -0.80
C SER A 519 -9.96 -19.08 -2.30
N GLY A 520 -10.63 -18.24 -3.08
CA GLY A 520 -10.45 -18.14 -4.51
C GLY A 520 -10.92 -19.38 -5.28
N PHE A 521 -10.38 -19.56 -6.48
CA PHE A 521 -10.65 -20.73 -7.33
C PHE A 521 -9.57 -21.78 -7.14
N VAL A 522 -9.99 -22.99 -6.75
CA VAL A 522 -9.11 -24.15 -6.58
C VAL A 522 -9.53 -25.26 -7.53
N PHE A 523 -8.60 -25.74 -8.36
CA PHE A 523 -8.83 -26.87 -9.26
C PHE A 523 -7.98 -28.07 -8.81
N LYS A 524 -8.62 -29.24 -8.66
CA LYS A 524 -7.97 -30.51 -8.30
C LYS A 524 -8.24 -31.56 -9.35
N ASP A 525 -7.18 -32.22 -9.79
CA ASP A 525 -7.24 -33.36 -10.70
C ASP A 525 -7.10 -34.68 -9.91
N GLU A 526 -8.11 -35.52 -9.94
CA GLU A 526 -8.15 -36.86 -9.39
C GLU A 526 -8.45 -37.94 -10.44
N ILE A 527 -8.18 -37.65 -11.71
CA ILE A 527 -8.39 -38.62 -12.80
C ILE A 527 -7.56 -39.91 -12.57
N LYS A 528 -8.23 -41.04 -12.58
CA LYS A 528 -7.60 -42.36 -12.47
C LYS A 528 -7.81 -43.16 -13.75
N GLY A 529 -6.81 -43.97 -14.12
CA GLY A 529 -6.91 -44.89 -15.23
C GLY A 529 -6.83 -44.31 -16.64
N GLY A 530 -6.45 -43.02 -16.80
CA GLY A 530 -6.28 -42.42 -18.13
C GLY A 530 -7.60 -42.12 -18.88
N ASN A 531 -8.72 -42.04 -18.19
CA ASN A 531 -10.03 -41.73 -18.78
C ASN A 531 -10.09 -40.38 -19.49
N ILE A 532 -9.23 -39.43 -19.08
CA ILE A 532 -8.95 -38.19 -19.78
C ILE A 532 -7.42 -38.09 -19.91
N PRO A 533 -6.88 -37.93 -21.14
CA PRO A 533 -5.45 -37.65 -21.34
C PRO A 533 -5.02 -36.38 -20.61
N LYS A 534 -3.86 -36.42 -19.96
CA LYS A 534 -3.34 -35.29 -19.13
C LYS A 534 -3.23 -33.97 -19.92
N GLU A 535 -2.98 -34.05 -21.21
CA GLU A 535 -2.86 -32.90 -22.10
C GLU A 535 -4.18 -32.09 -22.24
N TYR A 536 -5.34 -32.68 -21.94
CA TYR A 536 -6.64 -31.99 -22.00
C TYR A 536 -7.10 -31.39 -20.68
N ILE A 537 -6.49 -31.76 -19.56
CA ILE A 537 -6.87 -31.26 -18.23
C ILE A 537 -6.73 -29.73 -18.12
N PRO A 538 -5.63 -29.10 -18.60
CA PRO A 538 -5.53 -27.63 -18.59
C PRO A 538 -6.62 -26.94 -19.42
N ALA A 539 -7.11 -27.55 -20.49
CA ALA A 539 -8.19 -27.00 -21.30
C ALA A 539 -9.53 -27.05 -20.56
N ILE A 540 -9.79 -28.10 -19.77
CA ILE A 540 -10.97 -28.20 -18.91
C ILE A 540 -10.94 -27.11 -17.84
N GLU A 541 -9.83 -26.99 -17.14
CA GLU A 541 -9.63 -25.94 -16.11
C GLU A 541 -9.84 -24.54 -16.70
N LYS A 542 -9.25 -24.25 -17.86
CA LYS A 542 -9.42 -23.00 -18.58
C LYS A 542 -10.89 -22.72 -18.89
N GLY A 543 -11.62 -23.70 -19.45
CA GLY A 543 -13.04 -23.54 -19.78
C GLY A 543 -13.92 -23.26 -18.55
N ILE A 544 -13.63 -23.90 -17.43
CA ILE A 544 -14.33 -23.68 -16.16
C ILE A 544 -14.01 -22.27 -15.64
N ARG A 545 -12.75 -21.88 -15.62
CA ARG A 545 -12.26 -20.57 -15.14
C ARG A 545 -12.89 -19.42 -15.94
N GLU A 546 -12.83 -19.46 -17.27
CA GLU A 546 -13.40 -18.42 -18.12
C GLU A 546 -14.91 -18.27 -17.94
N THR A 547 -15.63 -19.40 -17.74
CA THR A 547 -17.07 -19.34 -17.48
C THR A 547 -17.38 -18.77 -16.10
N ALA A 548 -16.59 -19.11 -15.08
CA ALA A 548 -16.74 -18.55 -13.75
C ALA A 548 -16.43 -17.03 -13.74
N GLU A 549 -15.42 -16.59 -14.48
CA GLU A 549 -15.07 -15.16 -14.61
C GLU A 549 -16.15 -14.35 -15.31
N SER A 550 -16.86 -14.95 -16.26
CA SER A 550 -17.97 -14.31 -16.96
C SER A 550 -19.26 -14.27 -16.12
N GLY A 551 -19.35 -15.05 -15.05
CA GLY A 551 -20.55 -15.20 -14.23
C GLY A 551 -21.67 -15.95 -14.94
N SER A 552 -22.78 -16.15 -14.23
CA SER A 552 -23.91 -16.91 -14.79
C SER A 552 -25.28 -16.38 -14.40
N LEU A 553 -25.38 -15.49 -13.42
CA LEU A 553 -26.66 -14.94 -12.95
C LEU A 553 -26.94 -13.57 -13.57
N ILE A 554 -25.99 -12.66 -13.42
CA ILE A 554 -26.04 -11.27 -13.91
C ILE A 554 -24.69 -10.80 -14.49
N GLY A 555 -23.76 -11.75 -14.73
CA GLY A 555 -22.49 -11.45 -15.38
C GLY A 555 -21.34 -11.07 -14.45
N PHE A 556 -21.47 -11.30 -13.14
CA PHE A 556 -20.35 -11.08 -12.22
C PHE A 556 -19.55 -12.34 -11.95
N PRO A 557 -18.23 -12.24 -11.71
CA PRO A 557 -17.39 -13.40 -11.47
C PRO A 557 -17.88 -14.27 -10.30
N ILE A 558 -17.90 -15.58 -10.50
CA ILE A 558 -18.13 -16.56 -9.43
C ILE A 558 -16.80 -16.74 -8.70
N ILE A 559 -16.81 -16.56 -7.38
CA ILE A 559 -15.63 -16.65 -6.53
C ILE A 559 -15.76 -17.72 -5.45
N ASP A 560 -14.64 -18.08 -4.83
CA ASP A 560 -14.55 -18.96 -3.65
C ASP A 560 -15.20 -20.33 -3.86
N PHE A 561 -14.64 -21.12 -4.78
CA PHE A 561 -15.11 -22.48 -5.03
C PHE A 561 -13.99 -23.45 -5.42
N GLU A 562 -14.17 -24.71 -5.07
CA GLU A 562 -13.26 -25.80 -5.41
C GLU A 562 -13.90 -26.71 -6.45
N VAL A 563 -13.14 -27.05 -7.48
CA VAL A 563 -13.53 -28.02 -8.51
C VAL A 563 -12.64 -29.25 -8.40
N LEU A 564 -13.26 -30.40 -8.27
CA LEU A 564 -12.61 -31.70 -8.30
C LEU A 564 -12.99 -32.41 -9.60
N LEU A 565 -12.04 -32.53 -10.53
CA LEU A 565 -12.19 -33.36 -11.73
C LEU A 565 -11.80 -34.78 -11.38
N TYR A 566 -12.83 -35.72 -11.32
CA TYR A 566 -12.60 -37.08 -10.83
C TYR A 566 -12.80 -38.18 -11.86
N ASP A 567 -13.51 -37.91 -12.97
CA ASP A 567 -13.74 -38.87 -14.04
C ASP A 567 -14.10 -38.16 -15.35
N GLY A 568 -14.19 -38.92 -16.44
CA GLY A 568 -14.61 -38.43 -17.74
C GLY A 568 -14.42 -39.48 -18.82
N ALA A 569 -14.54 -39.07 -20.10
CA ALA A 569 -14.25 -39.91 -21.23
C ALA A 569 -13.75 -39.10 -22.42
N TYR A 570 -12.90 -39.72 -23.24
CA TYR A 570 -12.43 -39.17 -24.50
C TYR A 570 -12.73 -40.15 -25.65
N HIS A 571 -12.59 -39.64 -26.85
CA HIS A 571 -12.73 -40.43 -28.10
C HIS A 571 -11.45 -40.21 -28.93
N ASP A 572 -10.83 -41.30 -29.40
CA ASP A 572 -9.52 -41.28 -30.03
C ASP A 572 -9.42 -40.33 -31.25
N VAL A 573 -10.53 -40.10 -31.97
CA VAL A 573 -10.56 -39.26 -33.18
C VAL A 573 -11.23 -37.92 -32.95
N ASP A 574 -12.26 -37.83 -32.12
CA ASP A 574 -13.11 -36.64 -31.99
C ASP A 574 -12.77 -35.78 -30.75
N SER A 575 -11.82 -36.20 -29.91
CA SER A 575 -11.39 -35.45 -28.77
C SER A 575 -10.22 -34.48 -29.10
N SER A 576 -10.31 -33.31 -28.55
CA SER A 576 -9.28 -32.26 -28.69
C SER A 576 -9.31 -31.35 -27.47
N ALA A 577 -8.25 -30.57 -27.26
CA ALA A 577 -8.21 -29.55 -26.21
C ALA A 577 -9.41 -28.60 -26.30
N LEU A 578 -9.80 -28.17 -27.51
CA LEU A 578 -10.97 -27.32 -27.72
C LEU A 578 -12.27 -28.01 -27.29
N ALA A 579 -12.45 -29.31 -27.61
CA ALA A 579 -13.65 -30.05 -27.21
C ALA A 579 -13.78 -30.16 -25.69
N PHE A 580 -12.66 -30.35 -24.99
CA PHE A 580 -12.63 -30.38 -23.53
C PHE A 580 -12.77 -29.00 -22.90
N GLU A 581 -12.24 -27.94 -23.51
CA GLU A 581 -12.51 -26.55 -23.07
C GLU A 581 -14.01 -26.23 -23.16
N ILE A 582 -14.67 -26.59 -24.25
CA ILE A 582 -16.12 -26.42 -24.41
C ILE A 582 -16.88 -27.28 -23.39
N ALA A 583 -16.43 -28.52 -23.13
CA ALA A 583 -17.01 -29.38 -22.10
C ALA A 583 -16.88 -28.76 -20.71
N GLY A 584 -15.74 -28.20 -20.37
CA GLY A 584 -15.52 -27.45 -19.12
C GLY A 584 -16.44 -26.24 -18.98
N ARG A 585 -16.60 -25.45 -20.02
CA ARG A 585 -17.53 -24.30 -20.06
C ARG A 585 -18.98 -24.77 -19.87
N GLY A 586 -19.40 -25.86 -20.55
CA GLY A 586 -20.74 -26.42 -20.42
C GLY A 586 -21.01 -26.98 -19.03
N ALA A 587 -20.04 -27.70 -18.45
CA ALA A 587 -20.13 -28.21 -17.09
C ALA A 587 -20.28 -27.08 -16.06
N MET A 588 -19.51 -26.00 -16.17
CA MET A 588 -19.60 -24.86 -15.24
C MET A 588 -20.95 -24.13 -15.34
N ARG A 589 -21.51 -23.99 -16.52
CA ARG A 589 -22.88 -23.44 -16.69
C ARG A 589 -23.92 -24.30 -15.99
N GLU A 590 -23.81 -25.63 -16.10
CA GLU A 590 -24.71 -26.56 -15.41
C GLU A 590 -24.52 -26.54 -13.89
N VAL A 591 -23.25 -26.36 -13.41
CA VAL A 591 -22.94 -26.11 -12.00
C VAL A 591 -23.75 -24.93 -11.50
N ALA A 592 -23.65 -23.80 -12.17
CA ALA A 592 -24.31 -22.56 -11.75
C ALA A 592 -25.83 -22.71 -11.68
N GLN A 593 -26.43 -23.40 -12.63
CA GLN A 593 -27.89 -23.67 -12.63
C GLN A 593 -28.32 -24.58 -11.48
N LYS A 594 -27.54 -25.63 -11.18
CA LYS A 594 -27.92 -26.64 -10.16
C LYS A 594 -27.50 -26.22 -8.73
N ALA A 595 -26.36 -25.55 -8.58
CA ALA A 595 -25.90 -25.09 -7.29
C ALA A 595 -26.73 -23.90 -6.76
N GLY A 596 -27.32 -23.14 -7.66
CA GLY A 596 -27.91 -21.86 -7.35
C GLY A 596 -26.81 -20.81 -7.11
N ILE A 597 -27.12 -19.56 -7.41
CA ILE A 597 -26.15 -18.45 -7.28
C ILE A 597 -26.67 -17.44 -6.26
N LYS A 598 -25.81 -17.05 -5.35
CA LYS A 598 -25.97 -15.93 -4.43
C LYS A 598 -25.15 -14.74 -4.90
N LEU A 599 -25.68 -13.54 -4.76
CA LEU A 599 -24.99 -12.30 -5.07
C LEU A 599 -24.23 -11.82 -3.83
N LEU A 600 -22.99 -11.38 -4.03
CA LEU A 600 -22.16 -10.79 -3.00
C LEU A 600 -21.89 -9.32 -3.32
N GLU A 601 -21.89 -8.50 -2.28
CA GLU A 601 -21.56 -7.08 -2.34
C GLU A 601 -20.32 -6.77 -1.50
N PRO A 602 -19.49 -5.80 -1.90
CA PRO A 602 -18.36 -5.36 -1.08
C PRO A 602 -18.84 -4.59 0.16
N ILE A 603 -18.37 -5.00 1.31
CA ILE A 603 -18.62 -4.37 2.60
C ILE A 603 -17.41 -3.52 2.97
N MET A 604 -17.69 -2.28 3.31
CA MET A 604 -16.68 -1.30 3.72
C MET A 604 -16.65 -1.18 5.24
N LYS A 605 -15.47 -1.18 5.83
CA LYS A 605 -15.27 -0.72 7.20
C LYS A 605 -15.24 0.81 7.14
N VAL A 606 -16.24 1.44 7.74
CA VAL A 606 -16.40 2.90 7.78
C VAL A 606 -16.17 3.37 9.19
N GLU A 607 -15.36 4.39 9.37
CA GLU A 607 -15.23 5.11 10.62
C GLU A 607 -15.62 6.57 10.40
N VAL A 608 -16.51 7.09 11.24
CA VAL A 608 -16.91 8.49 11.22
C VAL A 608 -16.50 9.13 12.55
N VAL A 609 -15.68 10.17 12.45
CA VAL A 609 -15.27 10.98 13.61
C VAL A 609 -16.08 12.26 13.62
N THR A 610 -16.84 12.46 14.69
CA THR A 610 -17.83 13.56 14.80
C THR A 610 -17.84 14.14 16.22
N PRO A 611 -18.18 15.44 16.39
CA PRO A 611 -18.52 15.97 17.71
C PRO A 611 -19.69 15.20 18.33
N GLU A 612 -19.74 15.13 19.65
CA GLU A 612 -20.76 14.40 20.42
C GLU A 612 -22.20 14.83 20.05
N ASP A 613 -22.41 16.11 19.73
CA ASP A 613 -23.70 16.66 19.33
C ASP A 613 -24.31 15.98 18.10
N TYR A 614 -23.50 15.42 17.20
CA TYR A 614 -23.93 14.78 15.96
C TYR A 614 -23.84 13.24 16.00
N LEU A 615 -23.44 12.65 17.13
CA LEU A 615 -23.26 11.20 17.26
C LEU A 615 -24.54 10.43 16.91
N GLY A 616 -25.68 10.87 17.40
CA GLY A 616 -26.99 10.25 17.13
C GLY A 616 -27.37 10.30 15.65
N ASP A 617 -27.12 11.43 15.00
CA ASP A 617 -27.41 11.61 13.57
C ASP A 617 -26.51 10.71 12.71
N VAL A 618 -25.22 10.59 13.04
CA VAL A 618 -24.28 9.73 12.35
C VAL A 618 -24.68 8.26 12.49
N ILE A 619 -25.01 7.80 13.71
CA ILE A 619 -25.48 6.41 13.95
C ILE A 619 -26.79 6.15 13.17
N GLY A 620 -27.73 7.09 13.20
CA GLY A 620 -28.99 7.00 12.47
C GLY A 620 -28.79 6.91 10.95
N ASP A 621 -27.90 7.72 10.40
CA ASP A 621 -27.57 7.70 8.97
C ASP A 621 -26.85 6.39 8.58
N MET A 622 -25.89 5.92 9.38
CA MET A 622 -25.21 4.62 9.13
C MET A 622 -26.21 3.45 9.10
N ASN A 623 -27.14 3.41 10.05
CA ASN A 623 -28.19 2.39 10.07
C ASN A 623 -29.11 2.48 8.83
N SER A 624 -29.46 3.67 8.39
CA SER A 624 -30.27 3.88 7.17
C SER A 624 -29.58 3.35 5.92
N ARG A 625 -28.23 3.31 5.91
CA ARG A 625 -27.38 2.78 4.85
C ARG A 625 -27.09 1.30 4.96
N ARG A 626 -27.88 0.56 5.73
CA ARG A 626 -27.65 -0.88 6.00
C ARG A 626 -26.34 -1.14 6.75
N GLY A 627 -25.81 -0.12 7.42
CA GLY A 627 -24.60 -0.22 8.21
C GLY A 627 -24.82 -1.01 9.49
N GLN A 628 -23.87 -1.88 9.83
CA GLN A 628 -23.81 -2.59 11.09
C GLN A 628 -22.79 -1.89 12.00
N ILE A 629 -23.28 -1.18 13.00
CA ILE A 629 -22.43 -0.48 13.97
C ILE A 629 -21.62 -1.54 14.75
N GLN A 630 -20.30 -1.40 14.73
CA GLN A 630 -19.36 -2.28 15.44
C GLN A 630 -19.02 -1.73 16.83
N GLY A 631 -18.96 -0.42 16.96
CA GLY A 631 -18.65 0.25 18.21
C GLY A 631 -18.60 1.76 18.08
N THR A 632 -18.48 2.39 19.23
CA THR A 632 -18.20 3.83 19.35
C THR A 632 -17.03 4.01 20.32
N ASP A 633 -16.14 4.95 20.01
CA ASP A 633 -14.97 5.26 20.81
C ASP A 633 -14.84 6.77 21.00
N THR A 634 -14.44 7.21 22.19
CA THR A 634 -14.28 8.62 22.51
C THR A 634 -12.84 9.06 22.24
N ARG A 635 -12.68 10.08 21.40
CA ARG A 635 -11.38 10.64 21.00
C ARG A 635 -11.28 12.11 21.35
N GLY A 636 -10.74 12.39 22.51
CA GLY A 636 -10.68 13.77 23.01
C GLY A 636 -12.09 14.38 23.09
N ASN A 637 -12.36 15.39 22.25
CA ASN A 637 -13.67 16.06 22.17
C ASN A 637 -14.58 15.50 21.06
N ALA A 638 -14.19 14.40 20.43
CA ALA A 638 -14.94 13.79 19.34
C ALA A 638 -15.33 12.33 19.67
N GLN A 639 -16.33 11.83 18.98
CA GLN A 639 -16.78 10.45 19.00
C GLN A 639 -16.46 9.80 17.66
N ALA A 640 -15.88 8.61 17.68
CA ALA A 640 -15.66 7.80 16.51
C ALA A 640 -16.70 6.67 16.45
N VAL A 641 -17.41 6.55 15.34
CA VAL A 641 -18.38 5.49 15.08
C VAL A 641 -17.78 4.54 14.05
N GLU A 642 -17.58 3.29 14.41
CA GLU A 642 -17.19 2.24 13.46
C GLU A 642 -18.41 1.46 12.98
N ALA A 643 -18.53 1.26 11.66
CA ALA A 643 -19.60 0.50 11.05
C ALA A 643 -19.12 -0.32 9.83
N MET A 644 -19.77 -1.45 9.59
CA MET A 644 -19.66 -2.21 8.34
C MET A 644 -20.81 -1.84 7.44
N VAL A 645 -20.53 -1.22 6.27
CA VAL A 645 -21.55 -0.66 5.39
C VAL A 645 -21.33 -1.16 3.96
N PRO A 646 -22.39 -1.59 3.23
CA PRO A 646 -22.27 -1.93 1.82
C PRO A 646 -21.81 -0.72 0.98
N LEU A 647 -20.85 -0.92 0.09
CA LEU A 647 -20.29 0.14 -0.76
C LEU A 647 -21.38 0.88 -1.56
N ALA A 648 -22.38 0.14 -2.06
CA ALA A 648 -23.50 0.72 -2.80
C ALA A 648 -24.24 1.86 -2.06
N ASN A 649 -24.22 1.80 -0.72
CA ASN A 649 -24.89 2.78 0.13
C ASN A 649 -23.97 3.94 0.56
N MET A 650 -22.68 3.92 0.14
CA MET A 650 -21.69 4.93 0.52
C MET A 650 -21.41 5.97 -0.56
N PHE A 651 -21.90 5.78 -1.79
CA PHE A 651 -21.72 6.76 -2.84
C PHE A 651 -22.29 8.13 -2.46
N GLY A 652 -21.50 9.19 -2.65
CA GLY A 652 -21.87 10.56 -2.30
C GLY A 652 -21.99 10.85 -0.79
N TYR A 653 -21.57 9.91 0.08
CA TYR A 653 -21.69 10.03 1.54
C TYR A 653 -21.02 11.29 2.10
N VAL A 654 -19.87 11.69 1.58
CA VAL A 654 -19.13 12.89 2.03
C VAL A 654 -20.00 14.15 2.02
N ASN A 655 -20.79 14.34 0.98
CA ASN A 655 -21.62 15.52 0.84
C ASN A 655 -22.77 15.49 1.87
N GLN A 656 -23.35 14.33 2.10
CA GLN A 656 -24.42 14.14 3.04
C GLN A 656 -23.93 14.29 4.49
N LEU A 657 -22.79 13.67 4.83
CA LEU A 657 -22.15 13.83 6.13
C LEU A 657 -21.86 15.31 6.44
N ARG A 658 -21.26 16.03 5.51
CA ARG A 658 -20.96 17.46 5.66
C ARG A 658 -22.23 18.30 5.85
N SER A 659 -23.31 17.93 5.17
CA SER A 659 -24.59 18.67 5.25
C SER A 659 -25.19 18.61 6.68
N PHE A 660 -25.34 17.43 7.28
CA PHE A 660 -25.98 17.31 8.59
C PHE A 660 -25.02 17.58 9.77
N THR A 661 -23.71 17.44 9.58
CA THR A 661 -22.70 17.76 10.61
C THR A 661 -22.10 19.16 10.47
N GLN A 662 -22.60 19.97 9.56
CA GLN A 662 -22.08 21.31 9.25
C GLN A 662 -20.58 21.32 8.94
N GLY A 663 -20.08 20.25 8.28
CA GLY A 663 -18.69 20.10 7.94
C GLY A 663 -17.76 19.72 9.10
N ARG A 664 -18.31 19.40 10.29
CA ARG A 664 -17.52 19.10 11.50
C ARG A 664 -17.14 17.64 11.65
N ALA A 665 -17.73 16.74 10.87
CA ALA A 665 -17.37 15.32 10.87
C ALA A 665 -16.48 14.97 9.68
N ASN A 666 -15.57 14.02 9.93
CA ASN A 666 -14.76 13.38 8.91
C ASN A 666 -15.07 11.89 8.89
N TYR A 667 -14.85 11.24 7.75
CA TYR A 667 -14.97 9.80 7.66
C TYR A 667 -13.80 9.20 6.89
N SER A 668 -13.53 7.95 7.17
CA SER A 668 -12.65 7.09 6.39
C SER A 668 -13.37 5.78 6.08
N MET A 669 -13.03 5.17 4.95
CA MET A 669 -13.69 3.98 4.46
C MET A 669 -12.67 3.05 3.83
N PHE A 670 -12.71 1.75 4.20
CA PHE A 670 -11.81 0.72 3.69
C PHE A 670 -12.60 -0.50 3.24
N PHE A 671 -12.17 -1.14 2.16
CA PHE A 671 -12.70 -2.45 1.80
C PHE A 671 -12.39 -3.46 2.93
N SER A 672 -13.41 -4.17 3.39
CA SER A 672 -13.27 -5.22 4.40
C SER A 672 -13.38 -6.61 3.78
N HIS A 673 -14.55 -6.94 3.24
CA HIS A 673 -14.84 -8.26 2.68
C HIS A 673 -16.06 -8.21 1.74
N TYR A 674 -16.32 -9.31 1.06
CA TYR A 674 -17.58 -9.52 0.35
C TYR A 674 -18.58 -10.26 1.25
N ASP A 675 -19.82 -9.82 1.29
CA ASP A 675 -20.91 -10.48 2.03
C ASP A 675 -22.17 -10.65 1.16
N GLU A 676 -23.07 -11.53 1.60
CA GLU A 676 -24.27 -11.89 0.85
C GLU A 676 -25.28 -10.73 0.82
N VAL A 677 -25.73 -10.40 -0.39
CA VAL A 677 -26.77 -9.39 -0.59
C VAL A 677 -28.11 -9.94 -0.11
N PRO A 678 -28.88 -9.21 0.72
CA PRO A 678 -30.24 -9.62 1.11
C PRO A 678 -31.13 -9.89 -0.12
N ALA A 679 -31.99 -10.89 -0.04
CA ALA A 679 -32.77 -11.39 -1.19
C ALA A 679 -33.63 -10.32 -1.89
N ASN A 680 -34.23 -9.40 -1.12
CA ASN A 680 -34.99 -8.27 -1.66
C ASN A 680 -34.11 -7.30 -2.47
N VAL A 681 -32.91 -6.97 -1.94
CA VAL A 681 -31.95 -6.08 -2.59
C VAL A 681 -31.34 -6.76 -3.82
N ALA A 682 -31.03 -8.06 -3.73
CA ALA A 682 -30.53 -8.84 -4.86
C ALA A 682 -31.51 -8.84 -6.05
N THR A 683 -32.82 -8.87 -5.77
CA THR A 683 -33.86 -8.79 -6.81
C THR A 683 -33.85 -7.41 -7.49
N GLU A 684 -33.80 -6.33 -6.71
CA GLU A 684 -33.70 -4.98 -7.26
C GLU A 684 -32.44 -4.75 -8.11
N ILE A 685 -31.30 -5.29 -7.65
CA ILE A 685 -30.03 -5.23 -8.41
C ILE A 685 -30.17 -5.95 -9.74
N LYS A 686 -30.75 -7.17 -9.73
CA LYS A 686 -30.99 -7.94 -10.95
C LYS A 686 -31.88 -7.19 -11.95
N GLU A 687 -32.95 -6.57 -11.48
CA GLU A 687 -33.87 -5.79 -12.32
C GLU A 687 -33.21 -4.53 -12.90
N LYS A 688 -32.28 -3.91 -12.18
CA LYS A 688 -31.55 -2.72 -12.66
C LYS A 688 -30.46 -3.04 -13.67
N LEU A 689 -29.89 -4.25 -13.62
CA LEU A 689 -28.76 -4.67 -14.46
C LEU A 689 -29.20 -5.60 -15.61
N ALA A 690 -30.44 -6.11 -15.61
CA ALA A 690 -31.05 -6.85 -16.71
C ALA A 690 -31.64 -5.90 -17.74
#